data_c4a2d172a09a7bd178ed1287756f154c
#
_entry.id   c4a2d172a09a7bd178ed1287756f154c
#
_cell.length_a   1.000
_cell.length_b   1.000
_cell.length_c   1.000
_cell.angle_alpha   90.00
_cell.angle_beta   90.00
_cell.angle_gamma   90.00
#
_symmetry.space_group_name_H-M   'P 1'
#
loop_
_entity.id
_entity.type
_entity.pdbx_description
1 polymer ?
#
loop_
_entity_poly.entity_id
_entity_poly.type
_entity_poly.pdbx_seq_one_letter_code
_entity_poly.pdbx_strand_id
1 'polypeptide(L)'
;MNKQTLMQALKYLASALITLLMIGFVIGCLVFTYYAVKAPKLSEKDLIATTSSKIFDSNNNLIADLGAEKRVNAETSEIPTDLVNAIVAIEDHRFVNHRGVDFIRIAGALVSNIRGGRQGGSTLTQQLIKLSYFSTSSSDATLSRKIQEAWLAAQLERKATKQQILTYYVNKVYMSNSNYGMQTAARSYYGKDLKDLSLHQTALLAGMPQAPNQYDPYTHPEAATNRRNLVLREMHDLKYITDEQYEQAKNTPVTDGLQSLKASTSYPAYMDNYLKEVIEQVEEETGYNVLTTGMEVYTNVNTDAQKKLWDIYNTGDYVAYPDDEMQVASTVMDVQTGKVIAQLGARHQSTNVSFGTNQAVETNRDFGSTMKPITDYAPALENEVYTSTAAPITDAPYNFPYSSTPVYNWDKKYYGGMTIQYAIQESRNVPAVKTLEAVGLDESLKFLNRIGINYPEMFYVNAFSSNTSKSGNEYGASSEKMAAAYAAFANGGTYYKPQYVNRVVFSDGTEKTFSNNGSKAMKETTAYMMTDMMKTVLQSGTGTNAAISGVYQAGKTGTSNYADDELAKLTKPYYYSSIVTPDELFVGYTPKYSMAVWTGYSNRLTPILDDGVKVATDVYREMMLYLAQDGSASEDWEMPDGLYRSGSYVYLNSGTGYNRYYNNQQYYNYSSYSSYNTESSSDTSASSEHSGDSNNSSSSHNDSSSGDGGND
;
A
#
# COMPACT_ATOMS: atom_id res chain seq x y z
N MET A 1 20.43 -12.00 -61.72
CA MET A 1 20.79 -10.57 -61.61
C MET A 1 22.26 -10.40 -61.86
N ASN A 2 22.69 -9.56 -62.81
CA ASN A 2 24.11 -9.40 -63.14
C ASN A 2 24.85 -8.75 -61.97
N LYS A 3 26.11 -9.14 -61.66
CA LYS A 3 26.94 -8.64 -60.58
C LYS A 3 27.03 -7.10 -60.52
N GLN A 4 26.98 -6.44 -61.69
CA GLN A 4 26.93 -5.00 -61.79
C GLN A 4 25.62 -4.37 -61.31
N THR A 5 24.46 -4.98 -61.64
CA THR A 5 23.13 -4.53 -61.22
C THR A 5 22.97 -4.70 -59.71
N LEU A 6 23.50 -5.77 -59.12
CA LEU A 6 23.52 -5.99 -57.67
C LEU A 6 24.36 -4.96 -56.94
N MET A 7 25.56 -4.64 -57.47
CA MET A 7 26.42 -3.60 -56.88
C MET A 7 25.81 -2.19 -56.98
N GLN A 8 25.09 -1.88 -58.05
CA GLN A 8 24.38 -0.60 -58.18
C GLN A 8 23.18 -0.53 -57.19
N ALA A 9 22.41 -1.59 -57.05
CA ALA A 9 21.31 -1.67 -56.08
C ALA A 9 21.81 -1.52 -54.63
N LEU A 10 22.95 -2.15 -54.26
CA LEU A 10 23.61 -2.00 -52.97
C LEU A 10 24.10 -0.56 -52.71
N LYS A 11 24.65 0.13 -53.72
CA LYS A 11 25.06 1.54 -53.62
C LYS A 11 23.87 2.47 -53.38
N TYR A 12 22.75 2.29 -54.09
CA TYR A 12 21.53 3.07 -53.88
C TYR A 12 20.93 2.80 -52.48
N LEU A 13 20.91 1.54 -52.04
CA LEU A 13 20.45 1.18 -50.70
C LEU A 13 21.32 1.82 -49.61
N ALA A 14 22.64 1.75 -49.75
CA ALA A 14 23.59 2.40 -48.83
C ALA A 14 23.43 3.94 -48.82
N SER A 15 23.29 4.57 -50.01
CA SER A 15 23.04 6.00 -50.10
C SER A 15 21.72 6.42 -49.46
N ALA A 16 20.63 5.65 -49.70
CA ALA A 16 19.34 5.89 -49.07
C ALA A 16 19.43 5.76 -47.55
N LEU A 17 20.12 4.73 -47.02
CA LEU A 17 20.35 4.54 -45.60
C LEU A 17 21.13 5.69 -44.97
N ILE A 18 22.21 6.15 -45.62
CA ILE A 18 23.02 7.31 -45.17
C ILE A 18 22.18 8.59 -45.17
N THR A 19 21.34 8.79 -46.20
CA THR A 19 20.46 9.97 -46.27
C THR A 19 19.42 9.93 -45.14
N LEU A 20 18.86 8.77 -44.88
CA LEU A 20 17.88 8.58 -43.80
C LEU A 20 18.51 8.81 -42.41
N LEU A 21 19.75 8.35 -42.20
CA LEU A 21 20.51 8.61 -40.97
C LEU A 21 20.85 10.10 -40.82
N MET A 22 21.18 10.81 -41.91
CA MET A 22 21.43 12.25 -41.88
C MET A 22 20.17 13.06 -41.55
N ILE A 23 19.02 12.68 -42.14
CA ILE A 23 17.72 13.30 -41.82
C ILE A 23 17.40 13.07 -40.35
N GLY A 24 17.54 11.83 -39.83
CA GLY A 24 17.34 11.48 -38.43
C GLY A 24 18.24 12.28 -37.48
N PHE A 25 19.51 12.47 -37.87
CA PHE A 25 20.47 13.31 -37.12
C PHE A 25 20.04 14.78 -37.05
N VAL A 26 19.63 15.38 -38.19
CA VAL A 26 19.14 16.76 -38.23
C VAL A 26 17.90 16.95 -37.35
N ILE A 27 16.93 16.02 -37.47
CA ILE A 27 15.72 16.04 -36.61
C ILE A 27 16.14 15.92 -35.12
N GLY A 28 17.07 15.03 -34.80
CA GLY A 28 17.60 14.88 -33.44
C GLY A 28 18.23 16.16 -32.91
N CYS A 29 19.01 16.86 -33.72
CA CYS A 29 19.60 18.16 -33.36
C CYS A 29 18.53 19.24 -33.12
N LEU A 30 17.48 19.28 -33.94
CA LEU A 30 16.39 20.25 -33.78
C LEU A 30 15.60 19.97 -32.48
N VAL A 31 15.27 18.72 -32.21
CA VAL A 31 14.60 18.29 -30.96
C VAL A 31 15.48 18.61 -29.75
N PHE A 32 16.78 18.29 -29.83
CA PHE A 32 17.73 18.61 -28.76
C PHE A 32 17.76 20.09 -28.47
N THR A 33 17.93 20.93 -29.54
CA THR A 33 18.00 22.39 -29.40
C THR A 33 16.71 22.97 -28.81
N TYR A 34 15.56 22.47 -29.26
CA TYR A 34 14.27 22.90 -28.76
C TYR A 34 14.14 22.70 -27.23
N TYR A 35 14.50 21.53 -26.73
CA TYR A 35 14.43 21.23 -25.29
C TYR A 35 15.58 21.87 -24.49
N ALA A 36 16.77 21.98 -25.06
CA ALA A 36 17.90 22.63 -24.41
C ALA A 36 17.67 24.14 -24.14
N VAL A 37 16.97 24.82 -25.04
CA VAL A 37 16.60 26.25 -24.86
C VAL A 37 15.56 26.42 -23.73
N LYS A 38 14.74 25.40 -23.49
CA LYS A 38 13.74 25.37 -22.41
C LYS A 38 14.30 24.94 -21.05
N ALA A 39 15.58 24.53 -21.00
CA ALA A 39 16.20 24.11 -19.74
C ALA A 39 16.28 25.30 -18.75
N PRO A 40 16.16 25.06 -17.44
CA PRO A 40 16.40 26.09 -16.43
C PRO A 40 17.80 26.71 -16.54
N LYS A 41 17.96 27.91 -16.00
CA LYS A 41 19.28 28.55 -15.97
C LYS A 41 20.16 27.91 -14.90
N LEU A 42 21.33 27.42 -15.26
CA LEU A 42 22.28 26.84 -14.33
C LEU A 42 22.80 27.92 -13.37
N SER A 43 22.52 27.75 -12.07
CA SER A 43 22.98 28.58 -10.96
C SER A 43 23.74 27.74 -9.95
N GLU A 44 24.90 28.21 -9.50
CA GLU A 44 25.68 27.57 -8.45
C GLU A 44 24.92 27.57 -7.12
N LYS A 45 24.11 28.61 -6.88
CA LYS A 45 23.22 28.69 -5.71
C LYS A 45 22.30 27.49 -5.62
N ASP A 46 21.74 27.02 -6.73
CA ASP A 46 20.80 25.89 -6.73
C ASP A 46 21.52 24.54 -6.52
N LEU A 47 22.79 24.45 -6.87
CA LEU A 47 23.63 23.29 -6.61
C LEU A 47 24.03 23.17 -5.13
N ILE A 48 24.24 24.31 -4.45
CA ILE A 48 24.67 24.40 -3.06
C ILE A 48 23.47 24.54 -2.12
N ALA A 49 22.35 25.14 -2.58
CA ALA A 49 21.23 25.52 -1.73
C ALA A 49 20.65 24.32 -0.99
N THR A 50 20.54 24.50 0.29
CA THR A 50 19.81 23.66 1.23
C THR A 50 18.42 24.29 1.39
N THR A 51 17.48 23.93 0.54
CA THR A 51 16.10 24.40 0.68
C THR A 51 15.31 23.41 1.52
N SER A 52 14.76 23.86 2.65
CA SER A 52 13.79 23.08 3.41
C SER A 52 12.40 23.24 2.79
N SER A 53 11.60 22.20 2.89
CA SER A 53 10.19 22.26 2.56
C SER A 53 9.36 22.40 3.82
N LYS A 54 8.43 23.33 3.79
CA LYS A 54 7.50 23.58 4.91
C LYS A 54 6.17 22.89 4.63
N ILE A 55 5.70 22.12 5.60
CA ILE A 55 4.43 21.40 5.48
C ILE A 55 3.43 22.03 6.44
N PHE A 56 2.25 22.32 5.92
CA PHE A 56 1.15 22.97 6.66
C PHE A 56 -0.05 22.03 6.74
N ASP A 57 -0.79 22.12 7.86
CA ASP A 57 -2.04 21.39 8.06
C ASP A 57 -3.22 22.04 7.29
N SER A 58 -4.41 21.47 7.42
CA SER A 58 -5.65 21.97 6.79
C SER A 58 -6.04 23.40 7.23
N ASN A 59 -5.51 23.88 8.35
CA ASN A 59 -5.72 25.22 8.91
C ASN A 59 -4.56 26.19 8.60
N ASN A 60 -3.59 25.77 7.76
CA ASN A 60 -2.36 26.48 7.42
C ASN A 60 -1.40 26.68 8.61
N ASN A 61 -1.45 25.84 9.63
CA ASN A 61 -0.43 25.81 10.68
C ASN A 61 0.78 25.03 10.21
N LEU A 62 2.00 25.50 10.50
CA LEU A 62 3.23 24.77 10.20
C LEU A 62 3.32 23.53 11.08
N ILE A 63 3.41 22.33 10.46
CA ILE A 63 3.50 21.04 11.14
C ILE A 63 4.86 20.34 10.96
N ALA A 64 5.61 20.67 9.89
CA ALA A 64 6.92 20.13 9.64
C ALA A 64 7.78 21.10 8.84
N ASP A 65 9.09 21.12 9.13
CA ASP A 65 10.11 21.79 8.32
C ASP A 65 11.13 20.74 7.88
N LEU A 66 10.86 20.15 6.69
CA LEU A 66 11.62 19.02 6.17
C LEU A 66 12.87 19.51 5.43
N GLY A 67 14.05 19.15 5.94
CA GLY A 67 15.33 19.50 5.35
C GLY A 67 16.10 20.61 6.06
N ALA A 68 15.54 21.29 7.07
CA ALA A 68 16.22 22.32 7.85
C ALA A 68 17.18 21.73 8.89
N GLU A 69 16.88 20.56 9.42
CA GLU A 69 17.67 19.93 10.46
C GLU A 69 18.68 18.92 9.91
N LYS A 70 19.89 18.93 10.45
CA LYS A 70 20.98 17.97 10.22
C LYS A 70 21.61 18.03 8.82
N ARG A 71 22.08 19.22 8.36
CA ARG A 71 23.01 19.24 7.23
C ARG A 71 24.38 19.69 7.69
N VAL A 72 25.35 18.80 7.58
CA VAL A 72 26.76 19.10 7.69
C VAL A 72 27.35 18.90 6.30
N ASN A 73 27.68 20.00 5.64
CA ASN A 73 28.36 19.93 4.36
C ASN A 73 29.83 19.54 4.56
N ALA A 74 30.29 18.60 3.76
CA ALA A 74 31.71 18.29 3.66
C ALA A 74 32.40 19.29 2.73
N GLU A 75 33.55 19.78 3.13
CA GLU A 75 34.47 20.48 2.24
C GLU A 75 35.15 19.48 1.29
N THR A 76 35.59 19.93 0.12
CA THR A 76 36.21 19.05 -0.86
C THR A 76 37.42 18.28 -0.29
N SER A 77 38.17 18.88 0.61
CA SER A 77 39.33 18.28 1.29
C SER A 77 38.96 17.22 2.35
N GLU A 78 37.68 17.16 2.78
CA GLU A 78 37.21 16.23 3.80
C GLU A 78 36.63 14.94 3.18
N ILE A 79 36.48 14.87 1.85
CA ILE A 79 35.97 13.71 1.16
C ILE A 79 37.11 12.72 0.90
N PRO A 80 37.13 11.55 1.56
CA PRO A 80 38.22 10.60 1.42
C PRO A 80 38.22 9.93 0.04
N THR A 81 39.40 9.54 -0.43
CA THR A 81 39.61 8.88 -1.72
C THR A 81 38.79 7.62 -1.87
N ASP A 82 38.64 6.83 -0.81
CA ASP A 82 37.83 5.60 -0.83
C ASP A 82 36.36 5.87 -1.10
N LEU A 83 35.80 6.98 -0.58
CA LEU A 83 34.42 7.39 -0.89
C LEU A 83 34.28 7.85 -2.33
N VAL A 84 35.25 8.64 -2.83
CA VAL A 84 35.29 9.03 -4.25
C VAL A 84 35.29 7.80 -5.15
N ASN A 85 36.19 6.84 -4.86
CA ASN A 85 36.33 5.59 -5.60
C ASN A 85 35.04 4.76 -5.56
N ALA A 86 34.42 4.64 -4.38
CA ALA A 86 33.15 3.90 -4.19
C ALA A 86 32.01 4.51 -5.01
N ILE A 87 31.83 5.84 -4.94
CA ILE A 87 30.80 6.55 -5.72
C ILE A 87 31.05 6.40 -7.23
N VAL A 88 32.28 6.64 -7.66
CA VAL A 88 32.67 6.52 -9.07
C VAL A 88 32.49 5.10 -9.57
N ALA A 89 32.89 4.09 -8.79
CA ALA A 89 32.74 2.69 -9.17
C ALA A 89 31.28 2.30 -9.42
N ILE A 90 30.38 2.68 -8.52
CA ILE A 90 28.99 2.24 -8.60
C ILE A 90 28.11 3.13 -9.51
N GLU A 91 28.35 4.43 -9.52
CA GLU A 91 27.50 5.39 -10.22
C GLU A 91 28.03 5.77 -11.60
N ASP A 92 29.35 5.96 -11.74
CA ASP A 92 29.94 6.47 -12.99
C ASP A 92 31.44 6.14 -13.13
N HIS A 93 31.79 4.89 -13.41
CA HIS A 93 33.19 4.42 -13.50
C HIS A 93 34.04 5.15 -14.56
N ARG A 94 33.41 5.93 -15.46
CA ARG A 94 34.08 6.75 -16.47
C ARG A 94 34.02 8.26 -16.16
N PHE A 95 33.64 8.64 -14.92
CA PHE A 95 33.39 10.01 -14.49
C PHE A 95 34.49 11.00 -14.94
N VAL A 96 35.76 10.63 -14.81
CA VAL A 96 36.89 11.46 -15.18
C VAL A 96 37.11 11.56 -16.70
N ASN A 97 36.49 10.69 -17.51
CA ASN A 97 36.74 10.54 -18.95
C ASN A 97 35.71 11.23 -19.85
N HIS A 98 34.61 11.77 -19.29
CA HIS A 98 33.59 12.45 -20.07
C HIS A 98 33.35 13.90 -19.57
N ARG A 99 32.59 14.68 -20.34
CA ARG A 99 32.23 16.08 -20.03
C ARG A 99 30.71 16.23 -19.83
N GLY A 100 30.18 15.63 -18.76
CA GLY A 100 28.80 15.72 -18.38
C GLY A 100 27.90 14.61 -18.94
N VAL A 101 28.18 14.10 -20.14
CA VAL A 101 27.46 13.02 -20.81
C VAL A 101 28.45 11.95 -21.28
N ASP A 102 28.18 10.69 -20.99
CA ASP A 102 28.96 9.55 -21.47
C ASP A 102 28.19 8.79 -22.57
N PHE A 103 28.49 9.09 -23.82
CA PHE A 103 27.85 8.46 -24.97
C PHE A 103 28.21 6.97 -25.12
N ILE A 104 29.36 6.51 -24.61
CA ILE A 104 29.74 5.10 -24.63
C ILE A 104 28.88 4.31 -23.65
N ARG A 105 28.69 4.88 -22.46
CA ARG A 105 27.82 4.29 -21.44
C ARG A 105 26.35 4.25 -21.90
N ILE A 106 25.86 5.31 -22.55
CA ILE A 106 24.50 5.34 -23.12
C ILE A 106 24.32 4.23 -24.17
N ALA A 107 25.29 4.06 -25.08
CA ALA A 107 25.25 3.01 -26.08
C ALA A 107 25.30 1.60 -25.45
N GLY A 108 26.14 1.41 -24.43
CA GLY A 108 26.24 0.16 -23.67
C GLY A 108 24.94 -0.18 -22.93
N ALA A 109 24.33 0.80 -22.27
CA ALA A 109 23.05 0.65 -21.59
C ALA A 109 21.92 0.28 -22.57
N LEU A 110 21.89 0.90 -23.74
CA LEU A 110 20.91 0.58 -24.79
C LEU A 110 21.02 -0.88 -25.24
N VAL A 111 22.25 -1.35 -25.51
CA VAL A 111 22.51 -2.75 -25.91
C VAL A 111 22.16 -3.71 -24.78
N SER A 112 22.49 -3.39 -23.52
CA SER A 112 22.15 -4.20 -22.35
C SER A 112 20.63 -4.32 -22.18
N ASN A 113 19.90 -3.20 -22.27
CA ASN A 113 18.44 -3.16 -22.10
C ASN A 113 17.70 -3.92 -23.22
N ILE A 114 18.21 -3.89 -24.48
CA ILE A 114 17.67 -4.71 -25.58
C ILE A 114 17.85 -6.22 -25.29
N ARG A 115 18.89 -6.60 -24.56
CA ARG A 115 19.14 -7.99 -24.16
C ARG A 115 18.46 -8.41 -22.87
N GLY A 116 17.53 -7.59 -22.34
CA GLY A 116 16.79 -7.86 -21.09
C GLY A 116 17.50 -7.46 -19.80
N GLY A 117 18.66 -6.75 -19.89
CA GLY A 117 19.33 -6.16 -18.73
C GLY A 117 18.67 -4.82 -18.32
N ARG A 118 18.96 -4.37 -17.09
CA ARG A 118 18.54 -3.05 -16.59
C ARG A 118 19.79 -2.24 -16.20
N GLN A 119 20.43 -1.62 -17.18
CA GLN A 119 21.61 -0.78 -16.94
C GLN A 119 21.30 0.69 -17.12
N GLY A 120 21.65 1.53 -16.12
CA GLY A 120 21.49 2.98 -16.16
C GLY A 120 22.59 3.64 -17.01
N GLY A 121 22.18 4.56 -17.90
CA GLY A 121 23.10 5.31 -18.76
C GLY A 121 23.44 6.73 -18.28
N SER A 122 22.91 7.21 -17.14
CA SER A 122 23.14 8.58 -16.65
C SER A 122 24.48 8.71 -15.94
N THR A 123 25.15 9.84 -16.14
CA THR A 123 26.39 10.19 -15.43
C THR A 123 26.12 10.77 -14.06
N LEU A 124 27.14 10.82 -13.19
CA LEU A 124 27.08 11.45 -11.87
C LEU A 124 26.69 12.95 -11.99
N THR A 125 27.22 13.65 -13.01
CA THR A 125 26.87 15.05 -13.28
C THR A 125 25.38 15.20 -13.66
N GLN A 126 24.83 14.29 -14.47
CA GLN A 126 23.40 14.28 -14.79
C GLN A 126 22.53 13.97 -13.57
N GLN A 127 22.98 13.09 -12.67
CA GLN A 127 22.29 12.81 -11.42
C GLN A 127 22.26 14.05 -10.51
N LEU A 128 23.38 14.78 -10.36
CA LEU A 128 23.43 16.03 -9.61
C LEU A 128 22.48 17.08 -10.19
N ILE A 129 22.47 17.23 -11.52
CA ILE A 129 21.54 18.14 -12.21
C ILE A 129 20.08 17.71 -11.97
N LYS A 130 19.79 16.41 -12.08
CA LYS A 130 18.46 15.86 -11.75
C LYS A 130 18.03 16.25 -10.34
N LEU A 131 18.88 16.02 -9.33
CA LEU A 131 18.62 16.34 -7.93
C LEU A 131 18.44 17.84 -7.65
N SER A 132 18.94 18.71 -8.54
CA SER A 132 18.95 20.16 -8.33
C SER A 132 17.85 20.91 -9.10
N TYR A 133 17.38 20.36 -10.22
CA TYR A 133 16.51 21.08 -11.15
C TYR A 133 15.29 20.30 -11.63
N PHE A 134 15.24 18.98 -11.38
CA PHE A 134 14.18 18.13 -11.93
C PHE A 134 13.61 17.18 -10.88
N SER A 135 12.44 16.66 -11.21
CA SER A 135 11.83 15.57 -10.50
C SER A 135 12.70 14.32 -10.41
N THR A 136 12.62 13.62 -9.29
CA THR A 136 13.23 12.30 -9.11
C THR A 136 12.29 11.15 -9.50
N SER A 137 10.99 11.42 -9.73
CA SER A 137 9.98 10.40 -10.11
C SER A 137 10.33 9.66 -11.40
N SER A 138 10.05 8.37 -11.41
CA SER A 138 10.21 7.51 -12.58
C SER A 138 9.17 7.80 -13.67
N SER A 139 7.97 8.28 -13.31
CA SER A 139 6.90 8.67 -14.24
C SER A 139 7.31 9.86 -15.12
N ASP A 140 8.21 10.70 -14.63
CA ASP A 140 8.70 11.91 -15.30
C ASP A 140 9.98 11.69 -16.11
N ALA A 141 10.38 10.43 -16.31
CA ALA A 141 11.55 10.05 -17.12
C ALA A 141 11.34 10.30 -18.63
N THR A 142 10.94 11.53 -18.99
CA THR A 142 10.66 11.93 -20.37
C THR A 142 11.95 12.20 -21.15
N LEU A 143 11.88 12.06 -22.48
CA LEU A 143 12.98 12.42 -23.37
C LEU A 143 13.35 13.92 -23.23
N SER A 144 12.36 14.77 -23.02
CA SER A 144 12.53 16.21 -22.75
C SER A 144 13.44 16.46 -21.56
N ARG A 145 13.12 15.86 -20.41
CA ARG A 145 13.94 15.97 -19.19
C ARG A 145 15.35 15.44 -19.41
N LYS A 146 15.51 14.28 -20.05
CA LYS A 146 16.84 13.71 -20.30
C LYS A 146 17.72 14.59 -21.19
N ILE A 147 17.14 15.29 -22.16
CA ILE A 147 17.86 16.26 -22.99
C ILE A 147 18.27 17.46 -22.13
N GLN A 148 17.39 17.98 -21.29
CA GLN A 148 17.69 19.12 -20.42
C GLN A 148 18.75 18.76 -19.37
N GLU A 149 18.67 17.57 -18.74
CA GLU A 149 19.70 17.05 -17.84
C GLU A 149 21.08 17.00 -18.54
N ALA A 150 21.13 16.43 -19.74
CA ALA A 150 22.37 16.33 -20.52
C ALA A 150 22.96 17.70 -20.89
N TRP A 151 22.09 18.64 -21.26
CA TRP A 151 22.50 19.99 -21.59
C TRP A 151 23.09 20.75 -20.39
N LEU A 152 22.38 20.69 -19.23
CA LEU A 152 22.82 21.32 -17.98
C LEU A 152 24.07 20.65 -17.43
N ALA A 153 24.20 19.34 -17.52
CA ALA A 153 25.39 18.59 -17.13
C ALA A 153 26.61 19.01 -17.95
N ALA A 154 26.45 19.17 -19.27
CA ALA A 154 27.52 19.65 -20.13
C ALA A 154 27.92 21.13 -19.84
N GLN A 155 26.94 21.97 -19.42
CA GLN A 155 27.22 23.33 -18.98
C GLN A 155 27.97 23.36 -17.63
N LEU A 156 27.55 22.52 -16.66
CA LEU A 156 28.19 22.42 -15.36
C LEU A 156 29.64 21.98 -15.46
N GLU A 157 29.94 20.99 -16.28
CA GLU A 157 31.31 20.49 -16.50
C GLU A 157 32.26 21.51 -17.18
N ARG A 158 31.70 22.59 -17.73
CA ARG A 158 32.50 23.72 -18.24
C ARG A 158 32.82 24.77 -17.17
N LYS A 159 32.04 24.77 -16.06
CA LYS A 159 32.12 25.78 -15.01
C LYS A 159 32.73 25.25 -13.71
N ALA A 160 32.60 23.95 -13.44
CA ALA A 160 33.05 23.31 -12.22
C ALA A 160 34.01 22.15 -12.51
N THR A 161 34.97 21.93 -11.63
CA THR A 161 35.87 20.78 -11.67
C THR A 161 35.14 19.49 -11.27
N LYS A 162 35.69 18.34 -11.62
CA LYS A 162 35.17 17.02 -11.21
C LYS A 162 35.08 16.89 -9.70
N GLN A 163 36.04 17.42 -8.96
CA GLN A 163 36.01 17.44 -7.50
C GLN A 163 34.86 18.28 -6.94
N GLN A 164 34.66 19.49 -7.49
CA GLN A 164 33.52 20.33 -7.09
C GLN A 164 32.18 19.66 -7.39
N ILE A 165 32.02 19.04 -8.56
CA ILE A 165 30.79 18.30 -8.93
C ILE A 165 30.54 17.16 -7.94
N LEU A 166 31.57 16.40 -7.59
CA LEU A 166 31.47 15.34 -6.60
C LEU A 166 31.10 15.88 -5.21
N THR A 167 31.72 17.01 -4.78
CA THR A 167 31.41 17.67 -3.52
C THR A 167 29.94 18.10 -3.46
N TYR A 168 29.42 18.70 -4.53
CA TYR A 168 28.01 19.07 -4.61
C TYR A 168 27.10 17.82 -4.51
N TYR A 169 27.48 16.73 -5.20
CA TYR A 169 26.75 15.46 -5.13
C TYR A 169 26.73 14.87 -3.72
N VAL A 170 27.90 14.73 -3.08
CA VAL A 170 28.06 14.21 -1.71
C VAL A 170 27.21 14.99 -0.70
N ASN A 171 27.13 16.31 -0.86
CA ASN A 171 26.37 17.18 0.02
C ASN A 171 24.87 17.24 -0.28
N LYS A 172 24.43 16.81 -1.48
CA LYS A 172 23.03 16.95 -1.91
C LYS A 172 22.20 15.69 -1.78
N VAL A 173 22.81 14.51 -1.88
CA VAL A 173 22.07 13.23 -1.90
C VAL A 173 21.28 12.99 -0.62
N TYR A 174 20.07 12.48 -0.78
CA TYR A 174 19.27 11.97 0.34
C TYR A 174 19.77 10.57 0.75
N MET A 175 19.85 10.33 2.06
CA MET A 175 20.53 9.17 2.64
C MET A 175 19.65 8.38 3.62
N SER A 176 18.31 8.48 3.51
CA SER A 176 17.34 7.93 4.47
C SER A 176 17.37 8.62 5.86
N ASN A 177 16.35 8.35 6.68
CA ASN A 177 16.22 8.83 8.06
C ASN A 177 16.47 10.35 8.20
N SER A 178 15.90 11.15 7.26
CA SER A 178 16.04 12.62 7.23
C SER A 178 17.48 13.13 7.11
N ASN A 179 18.42 12.29 6.67
CA ASN A 179 19.82 12.70 6.45
C ASN A 179 20.00 13.18 5.01
N TYR A 180 20.54 14.40 4.87
CA TYR A 180 20.92 14.99 3.59
C TYR A 180 22.42 15.21 3.56
N GLY A 181 23.06 14.68 2.52
CA GLY A 181 24.51 14.62 2.39
C GLY A 181 25.15 13.45 3.16
N MET A 182 26.21 12.93 2.55
CA MET A 182 26.89 11.73 3.09
C MET A 182 27.64 12.03 4.41
N GLN A 183 28.11 13.27 4.64
CA GLN A 183 28.73 13.67 5.91
C GLN A 183 27.71 13.62 7.05
N THR A 184 26.51 14.11 6.81
CA THR A 184 25.40 14.03 7.77
C THR A 184 25.05 12.57 8.08
N ALA A 185 24.93 11.74 7.05
CA ALA A 185 24.64 10.31 7.21
C ALA A 185 25.75 9.58 7.99
N ALA A 186 27.02 9.88 7.71
CA ALA A 186 28.16 9.31 8.43
C ALA A 186 28.08 9.60 9.93
N ARG A 187 27.78 10.85 10.29
CA ARG A 187 27.61 11.26 11.70
C ARG A 187 26.37 10.67 12.33
N SER A 188 25.26 10.61 11.59
CA SER A 188 24.00 10.06 12.10
C SER A 188 24.06 8.54 12.31
N TYR A 189 24.64 7.83 11.35
CA TYR A 189 24.66 6.37 11.33
C TYR A 189 25.80 5.78 12.18
N TYR A 190 26.97 6.42 12.11
CA TYR A 190 28.20 5.86 12.69
C TYR A 190 28.85 6.74 13.76
N GLY A 191 28.35 7.97 13.97
CA GLY A 191 29.02 8.94 14.88
C GLY A 191 30.39 9.37 14.40
N LYS A 192 30.69 9.27 13.10
CA LYS A 192 32.00 9.49 12.48
C LYS A 192 31.95 10.52 11.38
N ASP A 193 33.08 11.17 11.11
CA ASP A 193 33.27 11.94 9.88
C ASP A 193 33.58 11.00 8.70
N LEU A 194 33.38 11.47 7.47
CA LEU A 194 33.60 10.67 6.25
C LEU A 194 34.99 10.03 6.20
N LYS A 195 36.03 10.75 6.66
CA LYS A 195 37.41 10.30 6.67
C LYS A 195 37.69 9.16 7.67
N ASP A 196 36.82 8.98 8.67
CA ASP A 196 36.99 8.00 9.75
C ASP A 196 36.14 6.73 9.54
N LEU A 197 35.43 6.66 8.42
CA LEU A 197 34.63 5.50 8.05
C LEU A 197 35.50 4.31 7.64
N SER A 198 35.10 3.11 8.02
CA SER A 198 35.67 1.89 7.48
C SER A 198 35.21 1.65 6.05
N LEU A 199 35.91 0.80 5.30
CA LEU A 199 35.60 0.51 3.90
C LEU A 199 34.17 0.00 3.68
N HIS A 200 33.67 -0.89 4.55
CA HIS A 200 32.29 -1.40 4.45
C HIS A 200 31.24 -0.32 4.71
N GLN A 201 31.50 0.64 5.64
CA GLN A 201 30.65 1.78 5.91
C GLN A 201 30.65 2.77 4.74
N THR A 202 31.83 3.07 4.19
CA THR A 202 32.00 3.89 2.98
C THR A 202 31.24 3.32 1.78
N ALA A 203 31.36 2.00 1.56
CA ALA A 203 30.68 1.32 0.45
C ALA A 203 29.14 1.33 0.62
N LEU A 204 28.63 1.19 1.84
CA LEU A 204 27.20 1.32 2.11
C LEU A 204 26.72 2.73 1.75
N LEU A 205 27.35 3.77 2.29
CA LEU A 205 26.95 5.16 2.03
C LEU A 205 27.02 5.50 0.54
N ALA A 206 28.05 5.05 -0.19
CA ALA A 206 28.15 5.23 -1.63
C ALA A 206 27.01 4.52 -2.42
N GLY A 207 26.52 3.41 -1.89
CA GLY A 207 25.45 2.60 -2.52
C GLY A 207 24.02 3.10 -2.28
N MET A 208 23.76 3.78 -1.16
CA MET A 208 22.43 4.20 -0.74
C MET A 208 21.68 5.17 -1.68
N PRO A 209 22.33 6.15 -2.35
CA PRO A 209 21.62 7.20 -3.11
C PRO A 209 20.69 6.69 -4.23
N GLN A 210 20.88 5.48 -4.73
CA GLN A 210 20.03 4.90 -5.76
C GLN A 210 18.58 4.66 -5.27
N ALA A 211 18.43 4.18 -4.03
CA ALA A 211 17.13 3.93 -3.38
C ALA A 211 17.32 3.99 -1.85
N PRO A 212 17.45 5.20 -1.26
CA PRO A 212 17.92 5.36 0.12
C PRO A 212 17.08 4.61 1.15
N ASN A 213 15.73 4.65 1.03
CA ASN A 213 14.83 3.97 1.97
C ASN A 213 14.88 2.44 1.80
N GLN A 214 15.11 1.92 0.56
CA GLN A 214 15.24 0.48 0.33
C GLN A 214 16.58 -0.09 0.80
N TYR A 215 17.62 0.75 0.87
CA TYR A 215 18.96 0.36 1.31
C TYR A 215 19.29 0.88 2.71
N ASP A 216 18.25 1.21 3.49
CA ASP A 216 18.38 1.60 4.88
C ASP A 216 18.81 0.40 5.74
N PRO A 217 19.98 0.44 6.40
CA PRO A 217 20.48 -0.70 7.18
C PRO A 217 19.67 -0.99 8.45
N TYR A 218 18.83 -0.06 8.91
CA TYR A 218 17.95 -0.25 10.07
C TYR A 218 16.68 -1.01 9.73
N THR A 219 16.07 -0.72 8.59
CA THR A 219 14.80 -1.28 8.19
C THR A 219 14.93 -2.41 7.17
N HIS A 220 15.98 -2.39 6.32
CA HIS A 220 16.20 -3.33 5.23
C HIS A 220 17.65 -3.85 5.18
N PRO A 221 18.16 -4.50 6.26
CA PRO A 221 19.58 -4.86 6.38
C PRO A 221 20.06 -5.84 5.29
N GLU A 222 19.18 -6.72 4.78
CA GLU A 222 19.52 -7.64 3.69
C GLU A 222 19.73 -6.89 2.37
N ALA A 223 18.81 -6.01 1.98
CA ALA A 223 18.92 -5.20 0.78
C ALA A 223 20.14 -4.27 0.86
N ALA A 224 20.38 -3.66 2.03
CA ALA A 224 21.56 -2.85 2.29
C ALA A 224 22.86 -3.66 2.16
N THR A 225 22.90 -4.90 2.66
CA THR A 225 24.05 -5.81 2.52
C THR A 225 24.32 -6.11 1.04
N ASN A 226 23.29 -6.46 0.28
CA ASN A 226 23.40 -6.77 -1.13
C ASN A 226 23.92 -5.56 -1.93
N ARG A 227 23.42 -4.38 -1.65
CA ARG A 227 23.83 -3.14 -2.31
C ARG A 227 25.28 -2.76 -1.95
N ARG A 228 25.67 -2.82 -0.67
CA ARG A 228 27.04 -2.60 -0.22
C ARG A 228 28.02 -3.58 -0.91
N ASN A 229 27.69 -4.86 -0.94
CA ASN A 229 28.52 -5.88 -1.58
C ASN A 229 28.68 -5.64 -3.09
N LEU A 230 27.66 -5.10 -3.75
CA LEU A 230 27.75 -4.67 -5.14
C LEU A 230 28.79 -3.54 -5.30
N VAL A 231 28.76 -2.52 -4.45
CA VAL A 231 29.75 -1.41 -4.47
C VAL A 231 31.16 -1.94 -4.27
N LEU A 232 31.37 -2.81 -3.26
CA LEU A 232 32.68 -3.41 -2.99
C LEU A 232 33.20 -4.22 -4.17
N ARG A 233 32.33 -4.97 -4.86
CA ARG A 233 32.70 -5.72 -6.07
C ARG A 233 33.15 -4.80 -7.20
N GLU A 234 32.39 -3.74 -7.47
CA GLU A 234 32.74 -2.78 -8.52
C GLU A 234 34.07 -2.06 -8.20
N MET A 235 34.33 -1.72 -6.91
CA MET A 235 35.61 -1.16 -6.49
C MET A 235 36.77 -2.16 -6.69
N HIS A 236 36.55 -3.42 -6.39
CA HIS A 236 37.53 -4.48 -6.58
C HIS A 236 37.83 -4.73 -8.07
N ASP A 237 36.79 -4.83 -8.91
CA ASP A 237 36.94 -5.03 -10.35
C ASP A 237 37.71 -3.90 -11.03
N LEU A 238 37.54 -2.66 -10.53
CA LEU A 238 38.27 -1.48 -10.95
C LEU A 238 39.65 -1.32 -10.29
N LYS A 239 40.06 -2.26 -9.42
CA LYS A 239 41.35 -2.25 -8.73
C LYS A 239 41.55 -1.08 -7.76
N TYR A 240 40.48 -0.56 -7.19
CA TYR A 240 40.53 0.46 -6.15
C TYR A 240 40.80 -0.13 -4.77
N ILE A 241 40.49 -1.43 -4.57
CA ILE A 241 40.74 -2.19 -3.34
C ILE A 241 41.40 -3.54 -3.67
N THR A 242 42.14 -4.11 -2.68
CA THR A 242 42.76 -5.43 -2.81
C THR A 242 41.76 -6.57 -2.53
N ASP A 243 42.17 -7.83 -2.85
CA ASP A 243 41.38 -9.02 -2.55
C ASP A 243 41.12 -9.13 -1.05
N GLU A 244 42.10 -8.84 -0.19
CA GLU A 244 41.98 -8.90 1.26
C GLU A 244 41.00 -7.84 1.78
N GLN A 245 41.10 -6.61 1.28
CA GLN A 245 40.18 -5.52 1.65
C GLN A 245 38.75 -5.83 1.22
N TYR A 246 38.57 -6.40 0.04
CA TYR A 246 37.27 -6.82 -0.48
C TYR A 246 36.63 -7.88 0.42
N GLU A 247 37.35 -8.99 0.70
CA GLU A 247 36.80 -10.08 1.51
C GLU A 247 36.55 -9.63 2.96
N GLN A 248 37.42 -8.82 3.55
CA GLN A 248 37.21 -8.30 4.90
C GLN A 248 35.93 -7.42 4.96
N ALA A 249 35.78 -6.47 4.05
CA ALA A 249 34.65 -5.53 4.06
C ALA A 249 33.32 -6.23 3.75
N LYS A 250 33.32 -7.23 2.86
CA LYS A 250 32.16 -8.01 2.48
C LYS A 250 31.65 -8.91 3.60
N ASN A 251 32.56 -9.48 4.40
CA ASN A 251 32.22 -10.37 5.51
C ASN A 251 31.84 -9.62 6.81
N THR A 252 32.06 -8.32 6.88
CA THR A 252 31.62 -7.49 8.01
C THR A 252 30.09 -7.28 7.93
N PRO A 253 29.34 -7.46 9.02
CA PRO A 253 27.90 -7.18 9.04
C PRO A 253 27.60 -5.75 8.60
N VAL A 254 26.52 -5.53 7.82
CA VAL A 254 26.14 -4.19 7.35
C VAL A 254 25.74 -3.27 8.52
N THR A 255 25.32 -3.86 9.63
CA THR A 255 24.91 -3.16 10.85
C THR A 255 26.10 -2.84 11.79
N ASP A 256 27.32 -3.26 11.42
CA ASP A 256 28.50 -3.04 12.27
C ASP A 256 28.80 -1.55 12.44
N GLY A 257 28.85 -1.12 13.70
CA GLY A 257 29.11 0.25 14.10
C GLY A 257 27.93 1.22 13.96
N LEU A 258 26.73 0.75 13.60
CA LEU A 258 25.54 1.60 13.59
C LEU A 258 25.23 2.14 15.01
N GLN A 259 24.96 3.45 15.07
CA GLN A 259 24.50 4.12 16.28
C GLN A 259 22.97 4.07 16.35
N SER A 260 22.41 4.17 17.56
CA SER A 260 20.96 4.42 17.67
C SER A 260 20.61 5.75 17.01
N LEU A 261 19.67 5.73 16.07
CA LEU A 261 19.17 6.95 15.43
C LEU A 261 18.53 7.85 16.49
N LYS A 262 18.79 9.14 16.41
CA LYS A 262 18.10 10.14 17.23
C LYS A 262 16.74 10.42 16.58
N ALA A 263 15.70 10.57 17.42
CA ALA A 263 14.38 11.00 16.96
C ALA A 263 14.49 12.27 16.10
N SER A 264 13.71 12.34 15.04
CA SER A 264 13.57 13.59 14.29
C SER A 264 12.88 14.62 15.17
N THR A 265 13.40 15.84 15.21
CA THR A 265 12.78 16.97 15.91
C THR A 265 12.02 17.88 14.95
N SER A 266 12.06 17.61 13.66
CA SER A 266 11.45 18.44 12.61
C SER A 266 9.93 18.34 12.53
N TYR A 267 9.35 17.29 13.11
CA TYR A 267 7.89 17.09 13.19
C TYR A 267 7.53 16.11 14.31
N PRO A 268 6.27 16.16 14.82
CA PRO A 268 5.80 15.21 15.83
C PRO A 268 5.72 13.79 15.27
N ALA A 269 6.02 12.78 16.11
CA ALA A 269 6.04 11.37 15.71
C ALA A 269 4.71 10.89 15.11
N TYR A 270 3.58 11.41 15.59
CA TYR A 270 2.27 11.07 15.04
C TYR A 270 2.05 11.52 13.58
N MET A 271 2.94 12.34 13.01
CA MET A 271 2.87 12.79 11.63
C MET A 271 3.64 11.90 10.65
N ASP A 272 4.48 10.98 11.12
CA ASP A 272 5.45 10.27 10.28
C ASP A 272 4.83 9.55 9.08
N ASN A 273 3.83 8.69 9.31
CA ASN A 273 3.15 7.98 8.22
C ASN A 273 2.39 8.93 7.29
N TYR A 274 1.71 9.93 7.85
CA TYR A 274 0.98 10.90 7.04
C TYR A 274 1.91 11.70 6.12
N LEU A 275 3.04 12.16 6.65
CA LEU A 275 4.04 12.90 5.88
C LEU A 275 4.69 12.05 4.78
N LYS A 276 4.84 10.73 4.99
CA LYS A 276 5.30 9.82 3.95
C LYS A 276 4.38 9.88 2.74
N GLU A 277 3.07 9.74 2.94
CA GLU A 277 2.09 9.77 1.86
C GLU A 277 2.00 11.17 1.20
N VAL A 278 2.17 12.25 1.98
CA VAL A 278 2.29 13.62 1.44
C VAL A 278 3.47 13.73 0.47
N ILE A 279 4.64 13.21 0.86
CA ILE A 279 5.84 13.23 0.03
C ILE A 279 5.63 12.43 -1.25
N GLU A 280 5.06 11.22 -1.14
CA GLU A 280 4.77 10.35 -2.28
C GLU A 280 3.75 10.98 -3.23
N GLN A 281 2.65 11.56 -2.72
CA GLN A 281 1.66 12.22 -3.56
C GLN A 281 2.20 13.46 -4.27
N VAL A 282 2.99 14.29 -3.59
CA VAL A 282 3.64 15.45 -4.24
C VAL A 282 4.58 14.99 -5.34
N GLU A 283 5.38 13.95 -5.08
CA GLU A 283 6.31 13.42 -6.08
C GLU A 283 5.58 12.81 -7.28
N GLU A 284 4.50 12.03 -7.05
CA GLU A 284 3.68 11.45 -8.11
C GLU A 284 3.07 12.53 -9.00
N GLU A 285 2.49 13.56 -8.41
CA GLU A 285 1.69 14.56 -9.11
C GLU A 285 2.53 15.70 -9.71
N THR A 286 3.63 16.09 -9.07
CA THR A 286 4.46 17.22 -9.52
C THR A 286 5.75 16.77 -10.15
N GLY A 287 6.18 15.58 -9.82
CA GLY A 287 7.48 15.08 -10.16
C GLY A 287 8.63 15.67 -9.33
N TYR A 288 8.37 16.54 -8.36
CA TYR A 288 9.39 17.13 -7.49
C TYR A 288 9.41 16.42 -6.14
N ASN A 289 10.61 16.12 -5.65
CA ASN A 289 10.78 15.54 -4.34
C ASN A 289 10.75 16.61 -3.25
N VAL A 290 9.79 16.51 -2.33
CA VAL A 290 9.58 17.45 -1.21
C VAL A 290 10.84 17.64 -0.38
N LEU A 291 11.59 16.56 -0.20
CA LEU A 291 12.76 16.53 0.67
C LEU A 291 13.98 17.28 0.08
N THR A 292 13.99 17.53 -1.23
CA THR A 292 15.17 18.09 -1.92
C THR A 292 14.91 19.40 -2.66
N THR A 293 13.65 19.75 -2.94
CA THR A 293 13.32 20.86 -3.83
C THR A 293 13.11 22.18 -3.09
N GLY A 294 12.61 22.13 -1.86
CA GLY A 294 12.22 23.32 -1.10
C GLY A 294 10.93 23.94 -1.63
N MET A 295 9.85 23.70 -0.94
CA MET A 295 8.51 24.15 -1.32
C MET A 295 7.63 24.30 -0.07
N GLU A 296 6.50 24.95 -0.23
CA GLU A 296 5.43 24.96 0.78
C GLU A 296 4.36 23.96 0.34
N VAL A 297 4.07 22.97 1.17
CA VAL A 297 3.06 21.96 0.93
C VAL A 297 1.91 22.13 1.89
N TYR A 298 0.72 22.38 1.38
CA TYR A 298 -0.51 22.54 2.15
C TYR A 298 -1.30 21.25 2.09
N THR A 299 -1.41 20.58 3.23
CA THR A 299 -2.02 19.25 3.33
C THR A 299 -3.49 19.33 3.77
N ASN A 300 -4.16 18.17 3.71
CA ASN A 300 -5.53 18.00 4.18
C ASN A 300 -5.60 17.48 5.64
N VAL A 301 -4.47 17.28 6.32
CA VAL A 301 -4.46 16.75 7.68
C VAL A 301 -5.15 17.70 8.65
N ASN A 302 -6.05 17.13 9.46
CA ASN A 302 -6.53 17.76 10.67
C ASN A 302 -5.59 17.31 11.82
N THR A 303 -4.73 18.20 12.27
CA THR A 303 -3.69 17.88 13.27
C THR A 303 -4.30 17.39 14.58
N ASP A 304 -5.44 17.93 15.01
CA ASP A 304 -6.12 17.49 16.23
C ASP A 304 -6.70 16.08 16.09
N ALA A 305 -7.33 15.78 14.94
CA ALA A 305 -7.82 14.45 14.62
C ALA A 305 -6.67 13.43 14.50
N GLN A 306 -5.57 13.80 13.88
CA GLN A 306 -4.37 12.98 13.76
C GLN A 306 -3.76 12.68 15.13
N LYS A 307 -3.68 13.70 16.00
CA LYS A 307 -3.20 13.52 17.38
C LYS A 307 -4.17 12.66 18.19
N LYS A 308 -5.49 12.86 18.06
CA LYS A 308 -6.50 12.03 18.74
C LYS A 308 -6.36 10.57 18.34
N LEU A 309 -6.14 10.29 17.05
CA LEU A 309 -5.91 8.92 16.56
C LEU A 309 -4.65 8.30 17.17
N TRP A 310 -3.57 9.09 17.29
CA TRP A 310 -2.36 8.67 17.96
C TRP A 310 -2.59 8.36 19.46
N ASP A 311 -3.34 9.21 20.16
CA ASP A 311 -3.65 9.01 21.57
C ASP A 311 -4.49 7.73 21.77
N ILE A 312 -5.46 7.47 20.88
CA ILE A 312 -6.25 6.21 20.88
C ILE A 312 -5.32 4.98 20.75
N TYR A 313 -4.28 5.05 19.93
CA TYR A 313 -3.37 3.93 19.72
C TYR A 313 -2.38 3.69 20.90
N ASN A 314 -1.92 4.77 21.55
CA ASN A 314 -0.69 4.69 22.34
C ASN A 314 -0.84 5.02 23.83
N THR A 315 -1.97 5.60 24.31
CA THR A 315 -2.09 5.99 25.72
C THR A 315 -2.74 4.92 26.60
N GLY A 316 -3.50 4.00 26.02
CA GLY A 316 -4.29 3.02 26.78
C GLY A 316 -5.57 3.59 27.44
N ASP A 317 -5.83 4.90 27.30
CA ASP A 317 -6.98 5.56 27.92
C ASP A 317 -8.31 5.31 27.19
N TYR A 318 -8.23 4.89 25.92
CA TYR A 318 -9.38 4.78 25.02
C TYR A 318 -9.71 3.35 24.63
N VAL A 319 -8.70 2.54 24.36
CA VAL A 319 -8.83 1.17 23.86
C VAL A 319 -7.94 0.24 24.66
N ALA A 320 -8.51 -0.86 25.14
CA ALA A 320 -7.76 -1.93 25.80
C ALA A 320 -7.15 -2.87 24.75
N TYR A 321 -5.83 -2.86 24.65
CA TYR A 321 -5.09 -3.77 23.77
C TYR A 321 -4.69 -5.04 24.53
N PRO A 322 -4.68 -6.22 23.91
CA PRO A 322 -4.27 -7.46 24.59
C PRO A 322 -2.79 -7.47 24.98
N ASP A 323 -1.95 -6.77 24.24
CA ASP A 323 -0.50 -6.62 24.51
C ASP A 323 0.08 -5.41 23.74
N ASP A 324 1.38 -5.17 23.96
CA ASP A 324 2.10 -4.07 23.29
C ASP A 324 2.53 -4.41 21.85
N GLU A 325 2.46 -5.66 21.44
CA GLU A 325 2.87 -6.11 20.09
C GLU A 325 1.74 -5.98 19.06
N MET A 326 0.48 -5.94 19.51
CA MET A 326 -0.66 -5.80 18.62
C MET A 326 -0.60 -4.47 17.87
N GLN A 327 -0.72 -4.53 16.55
CA GLN A 327 -0.67 -3.39 15.65
C GLN A 327 -2.06 -2.97 15.20
N VAL A 328 -2.16 -1.68 14.88
CA VAL A 328 -3.37 -1.06 14.34
C VAL A 328 -2.97 -0.16 13.18
N ALA A 329 -3.75 -0.18 12.11
CA ALA A 329 -3.61 0.77 11.01
C ALA A 329 -4.98 1.28 10.59
N SER A 330 -5.12 2.59 10.41
CA SER A 330 -6.39 3.17 9.98
C SER A 330 -6.22 4.44 9.16
N THR A 331 -7.24 4.71 8.36
CA THR A 331 -7.39 5.91 7.54
C THR A 331 -8.75 6.53 7.79
N VAL A 332 -8.78 7.83 8.02
CA VAL A 332 -9.99 8.65 8.18
C VAL A 332 -10.10 9.64 7.03
N MET A 333 -11.24 9.64 6.37
CA MET A 333 -11.49 10.43 5.16
C MET A 333 -12.75 11.28 5.27
N ASP A 334 -12.74 12.48 4.68
CA ASP A 334 -13.94 13.26 4.37
C ASP A 334 -14.62 12.65 3.13
N VAL A 335 -15.87 12.22 3.29
CA VAL A 335 -16.60 11.46 2.27
C VAL A 335 -16.98 12.28 1.04
N GLN A 336 -17.08 13.61 1.17
CA GLN A 336 -17.51 14.50 0.10
C GLN A 336 -16.36 14.98 -0.78
N THR A 337 -15.12 14.85 -0.31
CA THR A 337 -13.94 15.40 -0.99
C THR A 337 -12.83 14.40 -1.25
N GLY A 338 -12.85 13.26 -0.56
CA GLY A 338 -11.75 12.30 -0.61
C GLY A 338 -10.49 12.72 0.16
N LYS A 339 -10.57 13.80 0.94
CA LYS A 339 -9.45 14.28 1.75
C LYS A 339 -9.17 13.35 2.90
N VAL A 340 -7.94 12.85 3.00
CA VAL A 340 -7.48 12.09 4.15
C VAL A 340 -7.18 13.10 5.28
N ILE A 341 -7.97 13.04 6.36
CA ILE A 341 -7.84 13.99 7.47
C ILE A 341 -6.98 13.47 8.61
N ALA A 342 -6.87 12.14 8.74
CA ALA A 342 -5.97 11.46 9.66
C ALA A 342 -5.62 10.05 9.16
N GLN A 343 -4.37 9.61 9.41
CA GLN A 343 -3.93 8.27 9.08
C GLN A 343 -2.74 7.85 9.94
N LEU A 344 -2.80 6.64 10.47
CA LEU A 344 -1.69 5.98 11.15
C LEU A 344 -1.56 4.54 10.67
N GLY A 345 -0.32 4.13 10.40
CA GLY A 345 0.00 2.79 9.91
C GLY A 345 0.52 1.83 10.95
N ALA A 346 0.76 2.27 12.17
CA ALA A 346 1.25 1.41 13.23
C ALA A 346 1.00 2.01 14.63
N ARG A 347 0.88 1.13 15.61
CA ARG A 347 0.97 1.43 17.03
C ARG A 347 2.43 1.37 17.48
N HIS A 348 2.83 2.18 18.44
CA HIS A 348 4.22 2.24 18.95
C HIS A 348 5.28 2.44 17.86
N GLN A 349 5.00 3.36 16.93
CA GLN A 349 5.96 3.71 15.90
C GLN A 349 7.31 4.11 16.49
N SER A 350 8.40 3.58 15.90
CA SER A 350 9.74 4.02 16.27
C SER A 350 9.91 5.50 15.93
N THR A 351 10.17 6.32 16.95
CA THR A 351 10.46 7.75 16.76
C THR A 351 11.84 7.98 16.14
N ASN A 352 12.64 6.93 16.02
CA ASN A 352 14.02 7.01 15.55
C ASN A 352 14.16 6.75 14.03
N VAL A 353 13.11 6.21 13.40
CA VAL A 353 13.04 5.97 11.95
C VAL A 353 12.05 6.96 11.36
N SER A 354 12.48 7.71 10.34
CA SER A 354 11.60 8.63 9.62
C SER A 354 10.99 7.94 8.41
N PHE A 355 9.71 8.21 8.16
CA PHE A 355 8.95 7.67 7.03
C PHE A 355 8.93 6.14 7.03
N GLY A 356 8.64 5.56 8.20
CA GLY A 356 8.55 4.11 8.42
C GLY A 356 7.46 3.44 7.59
N THR A 357 7.35 2.11 7.74
CA THR A 357 6.28 1.35 7.08
C THR A 357 4.90 1.87 7.49
N ASN A 358 4.06 2.16 6.52
CA ASN A 358 2.68 2.59 6.72
C ASN A 358 1.72 1.45 6.35
N GLN A 359 1.33 0.63 7.35
CA GLN A 359 0.40 -0.50 7.10
C GLN A 359 -0.98 -0.02 6.61
N ALA A 360 -1.33 1.27 6.78
CA ALA A 360 -2.60 1.80 6.33
C ALA A 360 -2.76 1.81 4.80
N VAL A 361 -1.65 1.83 4.05
CA VAL A 361 -1.63 1.78 2.57
C VAL A 361 -1.18 0.43 2.01
N GLU A 362 -0.59 -0.44 2.85
CA GLU A 362 -0.15 -1.76 2.42
C GLU A 362 -1.33 -2.72 2.19
N THR A 363 -1.27 -3.51 1.11
CA THR A 363 -2.32 -4.47 0.73
C THR A 363 -1.96 -5.93 1.05
N ASN A 364 -0.98 -6.13 1.92
CA ASN A 364 -0.45 -7.44 2.30
C ASN A 364 -1.27 -8.17 3.38
N ARG A 365 -2.44 -7.60 3.77
CA ARG A 365 -3.35 -8.16 4.77
C ARG A 365 -4.74 -8.35 4.19
N ASP A 366 -5.47 -9.35 4.70
CA ASP A 366 -6.80 -9.68 4.20
C ASP A 366 -7.88 -8.88 4.96
N PHE A 367 -8.71 -8.17 4.21
CA PHE A 367 -9.82 -7.38 4.74
C PHE A 367 -11.11 -8.20 4.98
N GLY A 368 -11.06 -9.49 4.74
CA GLY A 368 -12.10 -10.43 5.15
C GLY A 368 -13.51 -10.02 4.73
N SER A 369 -14.47 -10.21 5.64
CA SER A 369 -15.89 -9.93 5.41
C SER A 369 -16.23 -8.45 5.16
N THR A 370 -15.30 -7.49 5.33
CA THR A 370 -15.52 -6.11 4.88
C THR A 370 -15.58 -5.98 3.37
N MET A 371 -15.17 -7.02 2.63
CA MET A 371 -15.30 -7.07 1.17
C MET A 371 -16.74 -7.29 0.70
N LYS A 372 -17.59 -7.98 1.47
CA LYS A 372 -18.96 -8.35 1.07
C LYS A 372 -19.82 -7.19 0.56
N PRO A 373 -19.86 -6.00 1.21
CA PRO A 373 -20.62 -4.87 0.70
C PRO A 373 -20.21 -4.43 -0.69
N ILE A 374 -18.90 -4.44 -0.99
CA ILE A 374 -18.34 -3.91 -2.24
C ILE A 374 -18.14 -4.96 -3.32
N THR A 375 -17.97 -6.23 -2.97
CA THR A 375 -17.73 -7.32 -3.92
C THR A 375 -19.03 -7.99 -4.36
N ASP A 376 -20.00 -8.10 -3.46
CA ASP A 376 -21.20 -8.91 -3.67
C ASP A 376 -22.46 -8.05 -3.76
N TYR A 377 -22.84 -7.41 -2.64
CA TYR A 377 -24.18 -6.81 -2.49
C TYR A 377 -24.35 -5.51 -3.28
N ALA A 378 -23.36 -4.62 -3.26
CA ALA A 378 -23.46 -3.37 -4.02
C ALA A 378 -23.52 -3.62 -5.55
N PRO A 379 -22.63 -4.44 -6.15
CA PRO A 379 -22.78 -4.77 -7.56
C PRO A 379 -24.08 -5.52 -7.88
N ALA A 380 -24.62 -6.32 -6.95
CA ALA A 380 -25.92 -6.98 -7.13
C ALA A 380 -27.09 -5.97 -7.19
N LEU A 381 -27.07 -4.94 -6.34
CA LEU A 381 -28.04 -3.85 -6.36
C LEU A 381 -27.85 -2.94 -7.58
N GLU A 382 -26.61 -2.62 -7.93
CA GLU A 382 -26.25 -1.77 -9.07
C GLU A 382 -26.74 -2.34 -10.40
N ASN A 383 -26.60 -3.67 -10.56
CA ASN A 383 -27.01 -4.40 -11.77
C ASN A 383 -28.45 -4.95 -11.68
N GLU A 384 -29.19 -4.57 -10.62
CA GLU A 384 -30.60 -4.96 -10.41
C GLU A 384 -30.80 -6.49 -10.35
N VAL A 385 -29.76 -7.24 -9.91
CA VAL A 385 -29.88 -8.64 -9.50
C VAL A 385 -30.82 -8.71 -8.30
N TYR A 386 -30.67 -7.73 -7.39
CA TYR A 386 -31.59 -7.44 -6.30
C TYR A 386 -32.20 -6.05 -6.46
N THR A 387 -33.50 -5.94 -6.27
CA THR A 387 -34.26 -4.69 -6.35
C THR A 387 -34.82 -4.24 -4.98
N SER A 388 -34.41 -4.91 -3.92
CA SER A 388 -34.89 -4.65 -2.56
C SER A 388 -33.90 -5.19 -1.54
N THR A 389 -33.78 -4.50 -0.39
CA THR A 389 -33.06 -5.02 0.79
C THR A 389 -33.76 -6.23 1.42
N ALA A 390 -35.04 -6.46 1.07
CA ALA A 390 -35.81 -7.64 1.45
C ALA A 390 -35.60 -8.83 0.50
N ALA A 391 -34.77 -8.72 -0.53
CA ALA A 391 -34.58 -9.80 -1.50
C ALA A 391 -34.21 -11.11 -0.77
N PRO A 392 -34.93 -12.22 -1.06
CA PRO A 392 -34.70 -13.48 -0.34
C PRO A 392 -33.43 -14.16 -0.83
N ILE A 393 -32.70 -14.79 0.10
CA ILE A 393 -31.54 -15.63 -0.18
C ILE A 393 -31.52 -16.80 0.82
N THR A 394 -30.89 -17.91 0.45
CA THR A 394 -30.82 -19.10 1.28
C THR A 394 -29.42 -19.36 1.79
N ASP A 395 -29.28 -19.45 3.11
CA ASP A 395 -28.10 -19.88 3.83
C ASP A 395 -28.21 -21.37 4.16
N ALA A 396 -27.67 -22.23 3.31
CA ALA A 396 -27.68 -23.69 3.44
C ALA A 396 -26.33 -24.24 2.95
N PRO A 397 -25.96 -25.50 3.24
CA PRO A 397 -24.73 -26.10 2.74
C PRO A 397 -24.51 -25.83 1.26
N TYR A 398 -23.34 -25.31 0.91
CA TYR A 398 -23.00 -24.84 -0.43
C TYR A 398 -21.51 -25.01 -0.70
N ASN A 399 -21.14 -25.31 -1.94
CA ASN A 399 -19.74 -25.33 -2.37
C ASN A 399 -19.43 -24.08 -3.19
N PHE A 400 -18.17 -23.69 -3.22
CA PHE A 400 -17.75 -22.67 -4.18
C PHE A 400 -18.12 -23.10 -5.61
N PRO A 401 -18.61 -22.18 -6.44
CA PRO A 401 -18.95 -22.50 -7.83
C PRO A 401 -17.78 -23.17 -8.56
N TYR A 402 -18.09 -24.22 -9.31
CA TYR A 402 -17.13 -25.03 -10.06
C TYR A 402 -16.07 -25.75 -9.20
N SER A 403 -16.34 -25.92 -7.90
CA SER A 403 -15.43 -26.57 -6.95
C SER A 403 -16.18 -27.56 -6.05
N SER A 404 -15.49 -28.54 -5.49
CA SER A 404 -15.99 -29.40 -4.41
C SER A 404 -15.71 -28.84 -3.02
N THR A 405 -15.04 -27.67 -2.93
CA THR A 405 -14.70 -27.04 -1.65
C THR A 405 -15.93 -26.41 -1.01
N PRO A 406 -16.30 -26.81 0.22
CA PRO A 406 -17.48 -26.26 0.89
C PRO A 406 -17.25 -24.83 1.37
N VAL A 407 -18.31 -24.03 1.33
CA VAL A 407 -18.36 -22.70 1.96
C VAL A 407 -18.90 -22.83 3.37
N TYR A 408 -18.13 -22.44 4.35
CA TYR A 408 -18.55 -22.40 5.74
C TYR A 408 -18.85 -20.97 6.20
N ASN A 409 -19.92 -20.82 6.96
CA ASN A 409 -20.15 -19.61 7.73
C ASN A 409 -19.19 -19.57 8.94
N TRP A 410 -18.93 -18.37 9.48
CA TRP A 410 -18.00 -18.16 10.59
C TRP A 410 -18.35 -18.98 11.86
N ASP A 411 -19.64 -19.25 12.09
CA ASP A 411 -20.16 -20.04 13.21
C ASP A 411 -20.42 -21.53 12.84
N LYS A 412 -20.07 -21.94 11.62
CA LYS A 412 -20.32 -23.28 11.05
C LYS A 412 -21.78 -23.71 11.04
N LYS A 413 -22.75 -22.75 11.16
CA LYS A 413 -24.18 -22.97 11.11
C LYS A 413 -24.80 -22.44 9.85
N TYR A 414 -26.02 -22.89 9.53
CA TYR A 414 -26.81 -22.43 8.39
C TYR A 414 -28.20 -22.05 8.90
N TYR A 415 -28.71 -20.88 8.49
CA TYR A 415 -29.93 -20.28 9.01
C TYR A 415 -31.13 -20.38 8.05
N GLY A 416 -30.96 -21.04 6.90
CA GLY A 416 -32.05 -21.23 5.93
C GLY A 416 -32.40 -19.98 5.14
N GLY A 417 -33.69 -19.79 4.85
CA GLY A 417 -34.20 -18.64 4.12
C GLY A 417 -34.10 -17.35 4.93
N MET A 418 -33.54 -16.28 4.32
CA MET A 418 -33.40 -14.97 4.95
C MET A 418 -33.44 -13.85 3.90
N THR A 419 -33.41 -12.59 4.33
CA THR A 419 -33.22 -11.44 3.44
C THR A 419 -31.73 -11.14 3.25
N ILE A 420 -31.37 -10.48 2.15
CA ILE A 420 -29.98 -10.01 1.95
C ILE A 420 -29.56 -9.01 3.04
N GLN A 421 -30.50 -8.21 3.58
CA GLN A 421 -30.26 -7.33 4.73
C GLN A 421 -29.83 -8.12 5.97
N TYR A 422 -30.53 -9.22 6.30
CA TYR A 422 -30.15 -10.06 7.42
C TYR A 422 -28.86 -10.83 7.15
N ALA A 423 -28.63 -11.25 5.91
CA ALA A 423 -27.40 -11.92 5.52
C ALA A 423 -26.15 -11.06 5.71
N ILE A 424 -26.21 -9.75 5.37
CA ILE A 424 -25.09 -8.81 5.61
C ILE A 424 -24.98 -8.43 7.09
N GLN A 425 -26.10 -8.28 7.80
CA GLN A 425 -26.18 -8.02 9.23
C GLN A 425 -25.39 -9.07 10.01
N GLU A 426 -25.64 -10.36 9.71
CA GLU A 426 -25.03 -11.52 10.37
C GLU A 426 -23.74 -11.99 9.64
N SER A 427 -23.29 -11.24 8.66
CA SER A 427 -22.04 -11.52 7.93
C SER A 427 -21.96 -12.94 7.34
N ARG A 428 -23.06 -13.48 6.78
CA ARG A 428 -23.13 -14.85 6.27
C ARG A 428 -22.26 -15.04 5.02
N ASN A 429 -21.43 -16.10 4.98
CA ASN A 429 -20.52 -16.37 3.86
C ASN A 429 -21.24 -17.02 2.68
N VAL A 430 -22.13 -17.98 2.94
CA VAL A 430 -22.87 -18.68 1.88
C VAL A 430 -23.72 -17.71 1.06
N PRO A 431 -24.53 -16.83 1.67
CA PRO A 431 -25.24 -15.78 0.94
C PRO A 431 -24.32 -14.87 0.12
N ALA A 432 -23.13 -14.50 0.63
CA ALA A 432 -22.16 -13.66 -0.06
C ALA A 432 -21.67 -14.33 -1.36
N VAL A 433 -21.20 -15.60 -1.28
CA VAL A 433 -20.75 -16.36 -2.46
C VAL A 433 -21.86 -16.52 -3.50
N LYS A 434 -23.08 -16.84 -3.07
CA LYS A 434 -24.23 -16.94 -3.97
C LYS A 434 -24.58 -15.61 -4.64
N THR A 435 -24.43 -14.50 -3.93
CA THR A 435 -24.63 -13.17 -4.46
C THR A 435 -23.57 -12.84 -5.53
N LEU A 436 -22.27 -13.12 -5.23
CA LEU A 436 -21.20 -12.94 -6.19
C LEU A 436 -21.37 -13.83 -7.44
N GLU A 437 -21.83 -15.07 -7.26
CA GLU A 437 -22.15 -15.96 -8.40
C GLU A 437 -23.28 -15.37 -9.26
N ALA A 438 -24.31 -14.82 -8.65
CA ALA A 438 -25.41 -14.19 -9.36
C ALA A 438 -25.01 -12.90 -10.10
N VAL A 439 -24.08 -12.15 -9.57
CA VAL A 439 -23.49 -10.95 -10.21
C VAL A 439 -22.53 -11.34 -11.34
N GLY A 440 -21.71 -12.36 -11.10
CA GLY A 440 -20.59 -12.75 -11.93
C GLY A 440 -19.31 -11.97 -11.60
N LEU A 441 -18.16 -12.67 -11.72
CA LEU A 441 -16.84 -12.13 -11.35
C LEU A 441 -16.47 -10.86 -12.14
N ASP A 442 -16.79 -10.82 -13.46
CA ASP A 442 -16.45 -9.69 -14.32
C ASP A 442 -17.21 -8.40 -13.94
N GLU A 443 -18.50 -8.50 -13.62
CA GLU A 443 -19.30 -7.33 -13.23
C GLU A 443 -18.89 -6.84 -11.83
N SER A 444 -18.59 -7.75 -10.92
CA SER A 444 -18.03 -7.40 -9.62
C SER A 444 -16.66 -6.70 -9.76
N LEU A 445 -15.77 -7.22 -10.60
CA LEU A 445 -14.46 -6.59 -10.87
C LEU A 445 -14.60 -5.18 -11.45
N LYS A 446 -15.53 -4.99 -12.40
CA LYS A 446 -15.83 -3.65 -12.95
C LYS A 446 -16.33 -2.68 -11.88
N PHE A 447 -17.15 -3.17 -10.95
CA PHE A 447 -17.63 -2.35 -9.84
C PHE A 447 -16.49 -1.98 -8.88
N LEU A 448 -15.68 -2.95 -8.48
CA LEU A 448 -14.52 -2.76 -7.60
C LEU A 448 -13.52 -1.75 -8.18
N ASN A 449 -13.20 -1.85 -9.47
CA ASN A 449 -12.32 -0.90 -10.16
C ASN A 449 -12.85 0.55 -10.11
N ARG A 450 -14.18 0.77 -10.15
CA ARG A 450 -14.78 2.11 -10.03
C ARG A 450 -14.63 2.72 -8.64
N ILE A 451 -14.41 1.90 -7.62
CA ILE A 451 -14.20 2.33 -6.22
C ILE A 451 -12.74 2.14 -5.76
N GLY A 452 -11.81 2.01 -6.70
CA GLY A 452 -10.37 2.00 -6.42
C GLY A 452 -9.81 0.67 -5.90
N ILE A 453 -10.59 -0.43 -5.92
CA ILE A 453 -10.13 -1.77 -5.54
C ILE A 453 -9.85 -2.57 -6.81
N ASN A 454 -8.60 -2.94 -7.02
CA ASN A 454 -8.17 -3.63 -8.23
C ASN A 454 -7.76 -5.08 -7.91
N TYR A 455 -8.06 -5.98 -8.84
CA TYR A 455 -7.57 -7.36 -8.82
C TYR A 455 -6.98 -7.71 -10.18
N PRO A 456 -5.85 -8.45 -10.22
CA PRO A 456 -5.33 -8.97 -11.49
C PRO A 456 -6.24 -10.06 -12.05
N GLU A 457 -6.93 -10.78 -11.17
CA GLU A 457 -7.89 -11.85 -11.43
C GLU A 457 -8.76 -12.04 -10.20
N MET A 458 -10.05 -12.30 -10.37
CA MET A 458 -10.99 -12.55 -9.29
C MET A 458 -11.41 -14.01 -9.21
N PHE A 459 -11.63 -14.46 -7.98
CA PHE A 459 -12.14 -15.79 -7.63
C PHE A 459 -13.36 -15.67 -6.71
N TYR A 460 -14.18 -16.73 -6.61
CA TYR A 460 -15.35 -16.71 -5.73
C TYR A 460 -15.02 -16.57 -4.24
N VAL A 461 -13.78 -16.90 -3.82
CA VAL A 461 -13.33 -16.62 -2.45
C VAL A 461 -13.26 -15.12 -2.15
N ASN A 462 -13.10 -14.28 -3.18
CA ASN A 462 -13.10 -12.83 -3.03
C ASN A 462 -14.46 -12.26 -2.59
N ALA A 463 -15.52 -13.06 -2.52
CA ALA A 463 -16.76 -12.68 -1.85
C ALA A 463 -16.54 -12.20 -0.41
N PHE A 464 -15.54 -12.73 0.29
CA PHE A 464 -15.22 -12.37 1.67
C PHE A 464 -13.72 -12.39 1.99
N SER A 465 -12.87 -12.15 0.97
CA SER A 465 -11.41 -12.03 1.12
C SER A 465 -10.86 -11.02 0.10
N SER A 466 -9.92 -10.21 0.54
CA SER A 466 -9.21 -9.26 -0.32
C SER A 466 -7.91 -9.83 -0.90
N ASN A 467 -7.59 -11.08 -0.64
CA ASN A 467 -6.37 -11.72 -1.13
C ASN A 467 -6.30 -11.76 -2.65
N THR A 468 -5.11 -11.54 -3.19
CA THR A 468 -4.84 -11.50 -4.63
C THR A 468 -3.76 -12.49 -5.04
N SER A 469 -3.76 -12.87 -6.31
CA SER A 469 -2.73 -13.75 -6.90
C SER A 469 -1.38 -13.05 -7.17
N LYS A 470 -1.34 -11.71 -7.05
CA LYS A 470 -0.14 -10.89 -7.22
C LYS A 470 0.06 -10.00 -6.00
N SER A 471 1.31 -9.82 -5.61
CA SER A 471 1.73 -8.86 -4.60
C SER A 471 1.88 -7.46 -5.18
N GLY A 472 1.82 -6.46 -4.31
CA GLY A 472 2.00 -5.04 -4.61
C GLY A 472 0.76 -4.21 -4.29
N ASN A 473 0.97 -2.99 -3.82
CA ASN A 473 -0.10 -2.11 -3.33
C ASN A 473 -1.10 -1.64 -4.40
N GLU A 474 -0.83 -1.97 -5.67
CA GLU A 474 -1.78 -1.77 -6.78
C GLU A 474 -3.03 -2.65 -6.59
N TYR A 475 -2.88 -3.89 -6.09
CA TYR A 475 -3.94 -4.89 -5.99
C TYR A 475 -4.39 -5.11 -4.55
N GLY A 476 -5.64 -5.59 -4.38
CA GLY A 476 -6.21 -5.89 -3.07
C GLY A 476 -6.66 -4.66 -2.30
N ALA A 477 -6.84 -4.81 -0.98
CA ALA A 477 -7.39 -3.82 -0.08
C ALA A 477 -6.37 -3.35 0.97
N SER A 478 -6.50 -2.09 1.40
CA SER A 478 -5.82 -1.48 2.54
C SER A 478 -6.81 -0.60 3.29
N SER A 479 -6.48 -0.12 4.50
CA SER A 479 -7.40 0.77 5.22
C SER A 479 -7.67 2.06 4.44
N GLU A 480 -6.70 2.58 3.70
CA GLU A 480 -6.89 3.73 2.82
C GLU A 480 -7.91 3.45 1.71
N LYS A 481 -7.70 2.37 0.95
CA LYS A 481 -8.60 1.98 -0.14
C LYS A 481 -10.01 1.65 0.35
N MET A 482 -10.12 0.98 1.50
CA MET A 482 -11.42 0.62 2.08
C MET A 482 -12.17 1.85 2.63
N ALA A 483 -11.47 2.81 3.25
CA ALA A 483 -12.09 4.08 3.65
C ALA A 483 -12.64 4.83 2.44
N ALA A 484 -11.89 4.89 1.33
CA ALA A 484 -12.31 5.53 0.09
C ALA A 484 -13.50 4.81 -0.59
N ALA A 485 -13.47 3.48 -0.62
CA ALA A 485 -14.54 2.66 -1.22
C ALA A 485 -15.87 2.83 -0.46
N TYR A 486 -15.81 2.84 0.89
CA TYR A 486 -17.00 3.01 1.72
C TYR A 486 -17.49 4.47 1.77
N ALA A 487 -16.61 5.45 1.61
CA ALA A 487 -16.98 6.86 1.44
C ALA A 487 -17.97 7.05 0.28
N ALA A 488 -17.85 6.25 -0.79
CA ALA A 488 -18.77 6.31 -1.92
C ALA A 488 -20.21 5.89 -1.56
N PHE A 489 -20.41 5.05 -0.55
CA PHE A 489 -21.77 4.78 -0.03
C PHE A 489 -22.32 5.99 0.73
N ALA A 490 -21.47 6.64 1.53
CA ALA A 490 -21.88 7.77 2.37
C ALA A 490 -22.31 9.01 1.57
N ASN A 491 -21.73 9.23 0.39
CA ASN A 491 -21.91 10.43 -0.41
C ASN A 491 -22.83 10.25 -1.64
N GLY A 492 -23.62 9.19 -1.68
CA GLY A 492 -24.56 8.95 -2.78
C GLY A 492 -23.91 8.37 -4.06
N GLY A 493 -22.77 7.72 -3.95
CA GLY A 493 -22.19 6.91 -5.02
C GLY A 493 -21.06 7.55 -5.82
N THR A 494 -20.39 8.57 -5.30
CA THR A 494 -19.23 9.21 -5.91
C THR A 494 -17.96 8.69 -5.25
N TYR A 495 -17.03 8.15 -6.03
CA TYR A 495 -15.71 7.75 -5.56
C TYR A 495 -14.72 8.89 -5.72
N TYR A 496 -13.99 9.18 -4.64
CA TYR A 496 -12.85 10.10 -4.62
C TYR A 496 -11.57 9.32 -4.30
N LYS A 497 -10.53 9.50 -5.12
CA LYS A 497 -9.19 8.98 -4.79
C LYS A 497 -8.72 9.63 -3.48
N PRO A 498 -8.08 8.90 -2.55
CA PRO A 498 -7.48 9.48 -1.36
C PRO A 498 -6.56 10.65 -1.68
N GLN A 499 -6.74 11.76 -0.97
CA GLN A 499 -5.99 13.00 -1.22
C GLN A 499 -5.40 13.55 0.08
N TYR A 500 -4.06 13.59 0.17
CA TYR A 500 -3.31 14.13 1.31
C TYR A 500 -2.96 15.60 1.13
N VAL A 501 -2.73 16.03 -0.10
CA VAL A 501 -2.23 17.36 -0.45
C VAL A 501 -3.33 18.19 -1.12
N ASN A 502 -3.46 19.43 -0.66
CA ASN A 502 -4.37 20.41 -1.26
C ASN A 502 -3.67 21.23 -2.35
N ARG A 503 -2.49 21.79 -2.05
CA ARG A 503 -1.69 22.58 -2.99
C ARG A 503 -0.22 22.61 -2.60
N VAL A 504 0.61 22.93 -3.57
CA VAL A 504 2.07 23.16 -3.40
C VAL A 504 2.42 24.52 -3.97
N VAL A 505 3.26 25.28 -3.25
CA VAL A 505 3.86 26.50 -3.72
C VAL A 505 5.37 26.30 -3.87
N PHE A 506 5.89 26.46 -5.09
CA PHE A 506 7.28 26.29 -5.38
C PHE A 506 8.11 27.52 -5.02
N SER A 507 9.43 27.37 -4.92
CA SER A 507 10.36 28.45 -4.56
C SER A 507 10.37 29.63 -5.52
N ASP A 508 9.91 29.45 -6.76
CA ASP A 508 9.74 30.51 -7.75
C ASP A 508 8.40 31.25 -7.66
N GLY A 509 7.55 30.85 -6.68
CA GLY A 509 6.22 31.43 -6.47
C GLY A 509 5.13 30.83 -7.35
N THR A 510 5.44 29.84 -8.18
CA THR A 510 4.38 29.10 -8.91
C THR A 510 3.62 28.19 -7.97
N GLU A 511 2.31 27.98 -8.24
CA GLU A 511 1.43 27.15 -7.42
C GLU A 511 0.82 26.04 -8.27
N LYS A 512 0.73 24.84 -7.68
CA LYS A 512 -0.08 23.73 -8.21
C LYS A 512 -1.11 23.32 -7.18
N THR A 513 -2.38 23.41 -7.56
CA THR A 513 -3.52 22.92 -6.77
C THR A 513 -3.87 21.51 -7.21
N PHE A 514 -4.17 20.64 -6.25
CA PHE A 514 -4.59 19.25 -6.46
C PHE A 514 -6.10 19.20 -6.44
N SER A 515 -6.72 18.97 -7.58
CA SER A 515 -8.18 18.86 -7.68
C SER A 515 -8.63 17.40 -7.65
N ASN A 516 -9.64 17.09 -6.84
CA ASN A 516 -10.27 15.78 -6.79
C ASN A 516 -11.74 15.92 -7.16
N ASN A 517 -12.05 15.72 -8.43
CA ASN A 517 -13.41 15.94 -8.95
C ASN A 517 -14.36 14.76 -8.67
N GLY A 518 -13.84 13.65 -8.14
CA GLY A 518 -14.58 12.42 -7.96
C GLY A 518 -15.02 11.77 -9.28
N SER A 519 -15.52 10.57 -9.19
CA SER A 519 -16.11 9.84 -10.31
C SER A 519 -17.36 9.10 -9.84
N LYS A 520 -18.42 9.09 -10.66
CA LYS A 520 -19.63 8.33 -10.33
C LYS A 520 -19.30 6.84 -10.37
N ALA A 521 -19.35 6.19 -9.22
CA ALA A 521 -19.02 4.78 -9.04
C ALA A 521 -20.28 3.88 -9.04
N MET A 522 -21.39 4.40 -8.51
CA MET A 522 -22.66 3.68 -8.40
C MET A 522 -23.85 4.64 -8.40
N LYS A 523 -25.07 4.09 -8.57
CA LYS A 523 -26.34 4.83 -8.45
C LYS A 523 -26.51 5.30 -6.99
N GLU A 524 -27.20 6.42 -6.79
CA GLU A 524 -27.57 6.91 -5.45
C GLU A 524 -28.47 5.91 -4.71
N THR A 525 -29.36 5.26 -5.47
CA THR A 525 -30.22 4.19 -4.97
C THR A 525 -29.42 3.00 -4.44
N THR A 526 -28.35 2.59 -5.12
CA THR A 526 -27.42 1.53 -4.68
C THR A 526 -26.72 1.93 -3.38
N ALA A 527 -26.16 3.16 -3.33
CA ALA A 527 -25.46 3.68 -2.17
C ALA A 527 -26.38 3.74 -0.94
N TYR A 528 -27.61 4.26 -1.11
CA TYR A 528 -28.58 4.34 -0.03
C TYR A 528 -29.03 2.95 0.48
N MET A 529 -29.36 2.02 -0.42
CA MET A 529 -29.79 0.65 -0.03
C MET A 529 -28.67 -0.07 0.71
N MET A 530 -27.41 0.09 0.29
CA MET A 530 -26.25 -0.45 1.01
C MET A 530 -26.10 0.18 2.38
N THR A 531 -26.22 1.50 2.49
CA THR A 531 -26.16 2.23 3.77
C THR A 531 -27.26 1.75 4.72
N ASP A 532 -28.47 1.60 4.22
CA ASP A 532 -29.62 1.12 5.02
C ASP A 532 -29.38 -0.30 5.57
N MET A 533 -28.86 -1.20 4.73
CA MET A 533 -28.48 -2.56 5.19
C MET A 533 -27.32 -2.53 6.19
N MET A 534 -26.29 -1.71 5.96
CA MET A 534 -25.13 -1.65 6.85
C MET A 534 -25.41 -0.95 8.19
N LYS A 535 -26.44 -0.11 8.29
CA LYS A 535 -26.94 0.36 9.59
C LYS A 535 -27.37 -0.79 10.49
N THR A 536 -28.00 -1.83 9.95
CA THR A 536 -28.46 -2.98 10.75
C THR A 536 -27.31 -3.78 11.35
N VAL A 537 -26.12 -3.76 10.72
CA VAL A 537 -24.90 -4.39 11.26
C VAL A 537 -24.53 -3.79 12.63
N LEU A 538 -24.67 -2.46 12.78
CA LEU A 538 -24.37 -1.76 14.03
C LEU A 538 -25.55 -1.78 15.02
N GLN A 539 -26.78 -1.84 14.53
CA GLN A 539 -27.97 -1.83 15.39
C GLN A 539 -28.22 -3.16 16.10
N SER A 540 -28.05 -4.27 15.39
CA SER A 540 -28.40 -5.61 15.89
C SER A 540 -27.54 -6.74 15.30
N GLY A 541 -26.51 -6.44 14.53
CA GLY A 541 -25.64 -7.41 13.88
C GLY A 541 -24.26 -7.53 14.53
N THR A 542 -23.28 -7.95 13.74
CA THR A 542 -21.91 -8.23 14.19
C THR A 542 -21.13 -6.99 14.63
N GLY A 543 -21.58 -5.79 14.29
CA GLY A 543 -20.90 -4.52 14.54
C GLY A 543 -21.44 -3.70 15.72
N THR A 544 -22.27 -4.27 16.58
CA THR A 544 -22.91 -3.53 17.70
C THR A 544 -21.93 -2.85 18.64
N ASN A 545 -20.70 -3.37 18.77
CA ASN A 545 -19.64 -2.78 19.58
C ASN A 545 -19.13 -1.43 19.02
N ALA A 546 -19.27 -1.19 17.73
CA ALA A 546 -18.91 0.07 17.07
C ALA A 546 -20.01 1.13 17.14
N ALA A 547 -21.22 0.78 17.62
CA ALA A 547 -22.37 1.69 17.66
C ALA A 547 -22.16 2.87 18.62
N ILE A 548 -22.51 4.08 18.17
CA ILE A 548 -22.46 5.32 18.95
C ILE A 548 -23.86 5.89 19.05
N SER A 549 -24.32 6.08 20.28
CA SER A 549 -25.67 6.62 20.51
C SER A 549 -25.78 8.07 19.99
N GLY A 550 -26.84 8.35 19.25
CA GLY A 550 -27.10 9.68 18.69
C GLY A 550 -26.30 10.03 17.45
N VAL A 551 -25.55 9.07 16.88
CA VAL A 551 -24.77 9.24 15.66
C VAL A 551 -25.35 8.34 14.57
N TYR A 552 -25.67 8.92 13.41
CA TYR A 552 -26.05 8.17 12.22
C TYR A 552 -24.80 7.61 11.56
N GLN A 553 -24.72 6.29 11.52
CA GLN A 553 -23.56 5.55 11.03
C GLN A 553 -23.94 4.22 10.42
N ALA A 554 -23.11 3.75 9.50
CA ALA A 554 -23.21 2.43 8.87
C ALA A 554 -21.81 1.80 8.79
N GLY A 555 -21.72 0.48 8.74
CA GLY A 555 -20.41 -0.15 8.68
C GLY A 555 -20.47 -1.67 8.62
N LYS A 556 -19.29 -2.29 8.54
CA LYS A 556 -19.13 -3.73 8.42
C LYS A 556 -17.90 -4.21 9.18
N THR A 557 -18.06 -5.28 9.94
CA THR A 557 -16.96 -6.05 10.57
C THR A 557 -16.29 -6.97 9.56
N GLY A 558 -15.02 -7.24 9.76
CA GLY A 558 -14.26 -8.23 9.00
C GLY A 558 -13.36 -9.04 9.89
N THR A 559 -13.17 -10.28 9.53
CA THR A 559 -12.26 -11.24 10.16
C THR A 559 -11.64 -12.05 9.03
N SER A 560 -10.33 -12.22 9.02
CA SER A 560 -9.67 -13.12 8.10
C SER A 560 -9.43 -14.50 8.74
N ASN A 561 -8.96 -15.48 7.96
CA ASN A 561 -8.75 -16.82 8.45
C ASN A 561 -7.32 -17.29 8.19
N TYR A 562 -6.84 -18.19 9.05
CA TYR A 562 -5.64 -18.99 8.77
C TYR A 562 -5.97 -20.13 7.81
N ALA A 563 -5.03 -20.47 6.94
CA ALA A 563 -5.05 -21.73 6.22
C ALA A 563 -4.71 -22.90 7.20
N ASP A 564 -5.14 -24.11 6.85
CA ASP A 564 -4.94 -25.28 7.73
C ASP A 564 -3.44 -25.54 8.05
N ASP A 565 -2.57 -25.28 7.11
CA ASP A 565 -1.12 -25.41 7.30
C ASP A 565 -0.50 -24.28 8.15
N GLU A 566 -1.13 -23.12 8.23
CA GLU A 566 -0.73 -22.01 9.10
C GLU A 566 -1.12 -22.26 10.56
N LEU A 567 -2.27 -22.91 10.80
CA LEU A 567 -2.75 -23.19 12.17
C LEU A 567 -1.74 -24.02 12.99
N ALA A 568 -1.02 -24.93 12.34
CA ALA A 568 0.03 -25.74 12.99
C ALA A 568 1.30 -24.97 13.34
N LYS A 569 1.45 -23.74 12.80
CA LYS A 569 2.67 -22.91 12.94
C LYS A 569 2.46 -21.69 13.85
N LEU A 570 1.28 -21.56 14.47
CA LEU A 570 0.95 -20.40 15.29
C LEU A 570 1.91 -20.24 16.47
N THR A 571 2.30 -18.99 16.76
CA THR A 571 3.30 -18.66 17.79
C THR A 571 2.73 -18.57 19.20
N LYS A 572 1.38 -18.43 19.33
CA LYS A 572 0.68 -18.38 20.64
C LYS A 572 -0.22 -19.62 20.81
N PRO A 573 -0.34 -20.19 22.03
CA PRO A 573 -1.31 -21.25 22.32
C PRO A 573 -2.74 -20.72 22.15
N TYR A 574 -3.61 -21.51 21.52
CA TYR A 574 -5.00 -21.08 21.21
C TYR A 574 -6.06 -22.10 21.63
N TYR A 575 -5.71 -23.15 22.36
CA TYR A 575 -6.58 -24.28 22.68
C TYR A 575 -7.84 -23.92 23.48
N TYR A 576 -7.84 -22.76 24.14
CA TYR A 576 -8.96 -22.29 24.97
C TYR A 576 -9.70 -21.09 24.34
N SER A 577 -9.29 -20.66 23.16
CA SER A 577 -9.89 -19.49 22.48
C SER A 577 -10.99 -19.94 21.53
N SER A 578 -12.10 -19.22 21.54
CA SER A 578 -13.21 -19.44 20.63
C SER A 578 -12.97 -18.78 19.26
N ILE A 579 -12.14 -17.75 19.23
CA ILE A 579 -11.74 -17.01 18.01
C ILE A 579 -10.21 -17.05 17.90
N VAL A 580 -9.72 -17.39 16.72
CA VAL A 580 -8.31 -17.49 16.37
C VAL A 580 -8.14 -16.96 14.95
N THR A 581 -7.64 -15.73 14.80
CA THR A 581 -7.60 -15.04 13.52
C THR A 581 -6.33 -14.22 13.34
N PRO A 582 -5.81 -14.06 12.09
CA PRO A 582 -4.66 -13.19 11.84
C PRO A 582 -5.01 -11.70 11.78
N ASP A 583 -6.24 -11.34 11.39
CA ASP A 583 -6.67 -9.97 11.16
C ASP A 583 -8.11 -9.76 11.64
N GLU A 584 -8.34 -8.65 12.35
CA GLU A 584 -9.66 -8.12 12.67
C GLU A 584 -9.82 -6.72 12.09
N LEU A 585 -11.01 -6.44 11.57
CA LEU A 585 -11.25 -5.27 10.76
C LEU A 585 -12.61 -4.64 11.06
N PHE A 586 -12.64 -3.34 10.89
CA PHE A 586 -13.91 -2.63 10.84
C PHE A 586 -13.83 -1.50 9.81
N VAL A 587 -14.82 -1.39 8.94
CA VAL A 587 -14.98 -0.25 8.04
C VAL A 587 -16.35 0.34 8.28
N GLY A 588 -16.39 1.63 8.64
CA GLY A 588 -17.64 2.32 8.90
C GLY A 588 -17.58 3.78 8.49
N TYR A 589 -18.73 4.40 8.43
CA TYR A 589 -18.87 5.79 8.01
C TYR A 589 -20.10 6.46 8.61
N THR A 590 -20.04 7.78 8.64
CA THR A 590 -21.11 8.72 8.92
C THR A 590 -21.44 9.51 7.65
N PRO A 591 -22.41 10.42 7.63
CA PRO A 591 -22.64 11.32 6.49
C PRO A 591 -21.43 12.20 6.11
N LYS A 592 -20.45 12.34 7.01
CA LYS A 592 -19.29 13.23 6.85
C LYS A 592 -17.96 12.49 6.74
N TYR A 593 -17.75 11.43 7.51
CA TYR A 593 -16.46 10.76 7.63
C TYR A 593 -16.57 9.28 7.36
N SER A 594 -15.58 8.72 6.67
CA SER A 594 -15.36 7.28 6.53
C SER A 594 -14.05 6.88 7.19
N MET A 595 -14.06 5.74 7.88
CA MET A 595 -12.87 5.19 8.54
C MET A 595 -12.79 3.70 8.35
N ALA A 596 -11.61 3.21 7.95
CA ALA A 596 -11.29 1.79 7.93
C ALA A 596 -10.17 1.50 8.94
N VAL A 597 -10.35 0.45 9.71
CA VAL A 597 -9.41 -0.01 10.74
C VAL A 597 -9.02 -1.45 10.46
N TRP A 598 -7.72 -1.71 10.47
CA TRP A 598 -7.12 -3.03 10.51
C TRP A 598 -6.41 -3.23 11.84
N THR A 599 -6.51 -4.41 12.42
CA THR A 599 -5.73 -4.84 13.59
C THR A 599 -5.13 -6.21 13.36
N GLY A 600 -3.94 -6.44 13.92
CA GLY A 600 -3.20 -7.68 13.77
C GLY A 600 -1.83 -7.62 14.39
N TYR A 601 -1.00 -8.60 14.12
CA TYR A 601 0.39 -8.61 14.55
C TYR A 601 1.32 -8.50 13.33
N SER A 602 2.52 -7.92 13.52
CA SER A 602 3.53 -7.84 12.46
C SER A 602 3.87 -9.21 11.91
N ASN A 603 4.02 -10.21 12.79
CA ASN A 603 4.09 -11.61 12.40
C ASN A 603 2.67 -12.18 12.25
N ARG A 604 2.23 -12.46 11.02
CA ARG A 604 0.90 -13.02 10.72
C ARG A 604 0.60 -14.31 11.50
N LEU A 605 1.62 -15.10 11.86
CA LEU A 605 1.44 -16.35 12.64
C LEU A 605 1.24 -16.12 14.14
N THR A 606 1.27 -14.87 14.61
CA THR A 606 0.80 -14.50 15.95
C THR A 606 -0.69 -14.20 15.88
N PRO A 607 -1.56 -15.06 16.48
CA PRO A 607 -2.99 -14.89 16.32
C PRO A 607 -3.57 -13.80 17.23
N ILE A 608 -4.61 -13.13 16.75
CA ILE A 608 -5.56 -12.43 17.58
C ILE A 608 -6.45 -13.50 18.23
N LEU A 609 -6.63 -13.41 19.54
CA LEU A 609 -7.51 -14.25 20.34
C LEU A 609 -8.68 -13.43 20.88
N ASP A 610 -9.57 -14.07 21.60
CA ASP A 610 -10.86 -13.54 22.06
C ASP A 610 -10.84 -12.09 22.59
N ASP A 611 -9.80 -11.71 23.34
CA ASP A 611 -9.67 -10.37 23.92
C ASP A 611 -9.30 -9.29 22.88
N GLY A 612 -8.71 -9.69 21.75
CA GLY A 612 -8.26 -8.77 20.69
C GLY A 612 -9.31 -8.45 19.62
N VAL A 613 -10.39 -9.23 19.54
CA VAL A 613 -11.36 -9.13 18.42
C VAL A 613 -12.19 -7.85 18.40
N LYS A 614 -12.25 -7.10 19.50
CA LYS A 614 -12.99 -5.84 19.59
C LYS A 614 -12.17 -4.61 19.27
N VAL A 615 -10.86 -4.75 19.20
CA VAL A 615 -9.95 -3.58 19.07
C VAL A 615 -10.28 -2.75 17.84
N ALA A 616 -10.52 -3.36 16.68
CA ALA A 616 -10.85 -2.62 15.46
C ALA A 616 -12.14 -1.77 15.61
N THR A 617 -13.18 -2.34 16.24
CA THR A 617 -14.45 -1.64 16.50
C THR A 617 -14.32 -0.57 17.57
N ASP A 618 -13.51 -0.80 18.60
CA ASP A 618 -13.24 0.18 19.66
C ASP A 618 -12.47 1.38 19.14
N VAL A 619 -11.42 1.15 18.33
CA VAL A 619 -10.67 2.23 17.67
C VAL A 619 -11.58 3.09 16.78
N TYR A 620 -12.42 2.45 15.96
CA TYR A 620 -13.39 3.17 15.14
C TYR A 620 -14.34 3.99 16.00
N ARG A 621 -14.94 3.38 17.03
CA ARG A 621 -15.90 4.04 17.92
C ARG A 621 -15.32 5.28 18.61
N GLU A 622 -14.14 5.16 19.19
CA GLU A 622 -13.47 6.25 19.90
C GLU A 622 -13.10 7.42 18.95
N MET A 623 -12.65 7.10 17.75
CA MET A 623 -12.33 8.11 16.75
C MET A 623 -13.57 8.78 16.20
N MET A 624 -14.62 8.04 15.86
CA MET A 624 -15.88 8.60 15.34
C MET A 624 -16.66 9.37 16.41
N LEU A 625 -16.59 8.93 17.68
CA LEU A 625 -17.16 9.68 18.80
C LEU A 625 -16.51 11.07 18.93
N TYR A 626 -15.18 11.15 18.72
CA TYR A 626 -14.48 12.43 18.70
C TYR A 626 -14.90 13.29 17.49
N LEU A 627 -14.94 12.71 16.28
CA LEU A 627 -15.29 13.46 15.07
C LEU A 627 -16.75 13.93 15.06
N ALA A 628 -17.68 13.14 15.59
CA ALA A 628 -19.10 13.47 15.64
C ALA A 628 -19.44 14.67 16.55
N GLN A 629 -18.47 15.14 17.36
CA GLN A 629 -18.64 16.36 18.18
C GLN A 629 -18.84 17.62 17.33
N ASP A 630 -18.48 17.58 16.05
CA ASP A 630 -18.75 18.68 15.10
C ASP A 630 -20.23 18.76 14.67
N GLY A 631 -21.08 17.83 15.10
CA GLY A 631 -22.49 17.74 14.76
C GLY A 631 -22.81 17.21 13.38
N SER A 632 -21.81 16.87 12.58
CA SER A 632 -21.98 16.46 11.17
C SER A 632 -22.66 15.10 10.97
N ALA A 633 -22.81 14.32 12.03
CA ALA A 633 -23.45 12.99 12.02
C ALA A 633 -24.78 12.97 12.79
N SER A 634 -25.39 14.13 13.05
CA SER A 634 -26.67 14.26 13.79
C SER A 634 -27.91 14.07 12.91
N GLU A 635 -27.72 14.06 11.57
CA GLU A 635 -28.79 13.89 10.60
C GLU A 635 -28.54 12.60 9.78
N ASP A 636 -29.64 11.91 9.44
CA ASP A 636 -29.59 10.69 8.63
C ASP A 636 -29.42 10.99 7.13
N TRP A 637 -29.03 9.98 6.37
CA TRP A 637 -29.04 10.07 4.91
C TRP A 637 -30.46 10.22 4.37
N GLU A 638 -30.65 11.18 3.47
CA GLU A 638 -31.89 11.32 2.74
C GLU A 638 -32.08 10.18 1.73
N MET A 639 -33.31 9.64 1.68
CA MET A 639 -33.64 8.60 0.71
C MET A 639 -33.82 9.23 -0.69
N PRO A 640 -33.00 8.83 -1.69
CA PRO A 640 -33.09 9.41 -3.01
C PRO A 640 -34.37 9.00 -3.75
N ASP A 641 -34.70 9.79 -4.78
CA ASP A 641 -35.75 9.44 -5.72
C ASP A 641 -35.54 8.04 -6.35
N GLY A 642 -36.64 7.36 -6.64
CA GLY A 642 -36.58 6.01 -7.20
C GLY A 642 -36.56 4.89 -6.15
N LEU A 643 -36.60 5.22 -4.86
CA LEU A 643 -36.76 4.28 -3.76
C LEU A 643 -38.06 4.52 -3.01
N TYR A 644 -38.55 3.47 -2.35
CA TYR A 644 -39.57 3.61 -1.32
C TYR A 644 -39.30 2.62 -0.18
N ARG A 645 -39.79 2.92 1.02
CA ARG A 645 -39.68 2.09 2.20
C ARG A 645 -40.99 1.39 2.51
N SER A 646 -40.94 0.11 2.80
CA SER A 646 -42.05 -0.66 3.34
C SER A 646 -41.58 -1.49 4.52
N GLY A 647 -42.10 -1.15 5.73
CA GLY A 647 -41.57 -1.69 6.97
C GLY A 647 -40.09 -1.36 7.16
N SER A 648 -39.27 -2.36 7.45
CA SER A 648 -37.83 -2.24 7.68
C SER A 648 -37.01 -2.31 6.40
N TYR A 649 -37.65 -2.42 5.22
CA TYR A 649 -36.96 -2.68 3.96
C TYR A 649 -37.13 -1.57 2.94
N VAL A 650 -36.13 -1.41 2.08
CA VAL A 650 -36.09 -0.44 0.99
C VAL A 650 -36.21 -1.17 -0.35
N TYR A 651 -36.97 -0.59 -1.27
CA TYR A 651 -37.32 -1.14 -2.57
C TYR A 651 -37.05 -0.13 -3.68
N LEU A 652 -36.56 -0.62 -4.83
CA LEU A 652 -36.54 0.18 -6.07
C LEU A 652 -37.96 0.40 -6.55
N ASN A 653 -38.28 1.65 -6.88
CA ASN A 653 -39.55 2.03 -7.51
C ASN A 653 -39.52 1.76 -9.01
N SER A 654 -39.11 0.55 -9.41
CA SER A 654 -39.20 0.11 -10.79
C SER A 654 -40.59 -0.50 -10.98
N GLY A 655 -41.38 0.03 -11.91
CA GLY A 655 -42.76 -0.43 -12.23
C GLY A 655 -42.87 -1.90 -12.65
N THR A 656 -41.88 -2.71 -12.46
CA THR A 656 -41.83 -4.15 -12.66
C THR A 656 -41.07 -4.80 -11.49
N GLY A 657 -41.76 -4.99 -10.35
CA GLY A 657 -41.22 -5.65 -9.18
C GLY A 657 -41.01 -7.15 -9.36
N TYR A 658 -40.03 -7.58 -10.11
CA TYR A 658 -39.63 -8.98 -10.18
C TYR A 658 -38.12 -9.14 -10.29
N ASN A 659 -37.52 -9.87 -9.33
CA ASN A 659 -36.15 -10.37 -9.40
C ASN A 659 -35.97 -11.23 -10.67
N ARG A 660 -35.13 -10.83 -11.59
CA ARG A 660 -34.80 -11.60 -12.82
C ARG A 660 -34.23 -12.99 -12.53
N TYR A 661 -33.64 -13.19 -11.37
CA TYR A 661 -32.96 -14.45 -11.02
C TYR A 661 -33.90 -15.54 -10.49
N TYR A 662 -35.07 -15.17 -9.93
CA TYR A 662 -35.94 -16.15 -9.24
C TYR A 662 -36.95 -16.87 -10.13
N ASN A 663 -37.06 -16.52 -11.39
CA ASN A 663 -38.11 -17.11 -12.25
C ASN A 663 -37.85 -18.56 -12.73
N ASN A 664 -36.71 -19.19 -12.40
CA ASN A 664 -36.41 -20.54 -12.90
C ASN A 664 -36.09 -21.63 -11.89
N GLN A 665 -36.03 -21.39 -10.58
CA GLN A 665 -35.64 -22.48 -9.65
C GLN A 665 -36.35 -22.56 -8.28
N GLN A 666 -37.26 -21.70 -7.85
CA GLN A 666 -37.61 -21.72 -6.43
C GLN A 666 -39.07 -21.86 -5.96
N TYR A 667 -40.01 -22.07 -6.82
CA TYR A 667 -41.35 -22.45 -6.30
C TYR A 667 -41.40 -23.86 -5.70
N TYR A 668 -40.37 -24.69 -5.91
CA TYR A 668 -40.37 -26.08 -5.45
C TYR A 668 -39.69 -26.37 -4.09
N ASN A 669 -38.93 -25.42 -3.50
CA ASN A 669 -38.15 -25.70 -2.30
C ASN A 669 -38.65 -25.04 -0.99
N TYR A 670 -39.60 -24.10 -1.06
CA TYR A 670 -40.09 -23.45 0.19
C TYR A 670 -41.08 -24.31 0.99
N SER A 671 -41.78 -25.21 0.33
CA SER A 671 -42.76 -26.10 0.99
C SER A 671 -42.19 -27.39 1.59
N SER A 672 -40.96 -27.76 1.21
CA SER A 672 -40.34 -29.01 1.72
C SER A 672 -39.44 -28.84 2.93
N TYR A 673 -39.00 -27.61 3.24
CA TYR A 673 -38.12 -27.35 4.40
C TYR A 673 -38.87 -26.97 5.70
N SER A 674 -40.12 -26.56 5.61
CA SER A 674 -40.92 -26.30 6.83
C SER A 674 -41.46 -27.57 7.50
N SER A 675 -41.32 -28.73 6.84
CA SER A 675 -41.80 -30.02 7.40
C SER A 675 -40.72 -30.83 8.14
N TYR A 676 -39.46 -30.41 8.11
CA TYR A 676 -38.35 -31.11 8.80
C TYR A 676 -38.00 -30.58 10.19
N ASN A 677 -38.53 -29.43 10.61
CA ASN A 677 -38.20 -28.83 11.92
C ASN A 677 -39.31 -28.95 12.97
N THR A 678 -40.36 -29.80 12.76
CA THR A 678 -41.44 -29.97 13.72
C THR A 678 -41.48 -31.37 14.37
N GLU A 679 -40.50 -32.24 14.10
CA GLU A 679 -40.45 -33.55 14.78
C GLU A 679 -39.10 -33.78 15.50
N SER A 680 -38.83 -33.05 16.54
CA SER A 680 -37.93 -33.50 17.61
C SER A 680 -38.05 -32.61 18.85
N SER A 681 -39.26 -32.61 19.46
CA SER A 681 -39.40 -32.25 20.86
C SER A 681 -40.69 -32.87 21.40
N SER A 682 -40.62 -34.11 21.79
CA SER A 682 -41.37 -34.76 22.88
C SER A 682 -40.90 -36.22 22.92
N ASP A 683 -40.29 -36.64 23.92
CA ASP A 683 -40.70 -37.26 25.13
C ASP A 683 -39.53 -37.96 25.80
N THR A 684 -39.29 -37.51 26.95
CA THR A 684 -38.64 -38.20 28.03
C THR A 684 -39.51 -39.30 28.55
N SER A 685 -38.91 -40.36 28.93
CA SER A 685 -39.06 -41.14 30.15
C SER A 685 -39.19 -42.66 29.98
N ALA A 686 -38.34 -43.26 30.76
CA ALA A 686 -38.54 -44.48 31.55
C ALA A 686 -38.08 -45.83 31.01
N SER A 687 -37.10 -46.29 31.73
CA SER A 687 -36.96 -47.56 32.44
C SER A 687 -36.61 -48.84 31.69
N SER A 688 -35.42 -49.29 32.09
CA SER A 688 -35.15 -50.59 32.71
C SER A 688 -35.08 -51.85 31.86
N GLU A 689 -33.93 -52.45 32.05
CA GLU A 689 -33.64 -53.85 32.33
C GLU A 689 -33.49 -54.88 31.22
N HIS A 690 -32.37 -55.48 31.35
CA HIS A 690 -31.97 -56.89 31.29
C HIS A 690 -31.44 -57.51 30.00
N SER A 691 -30.18 -57.80 30.17
CA SER A 691 -29.55 -59.15 30.11
C SER A 691 -29.42 -59.87 28.78
N GLY A 692 -28.22 -60.30 28.60
CA GLY A 692 -28.02 -61.65 28.08
C GLY A 692 -27.00 -61.71 26.92
N ASP A 693 -25.81 -61.93 27.30
CA ASP A 693 -24.91 -63.05 26.98
C ASP A 693 -24.63 -63.40 25.51
N SER A 694 -23.43 -63.48 25.31
CA SER A 694 -22.57 -64.59 24.94
C SER A 694 -21.91 -64.52 23.56
N ASN A 695 -20.64 -64.53 23.72
CA ASN A 695 -19.62 -65.42 23.12
C ASN A 695 -19.31 -65.35 21.63
N ASN A 696 -18.15 -65.12 21.46
CA ASN A 696 -16.95 -65.99 21.24
C ASN A 696 -16.43 -65.83 19.81
N SER A 697 -15.29 -65.65 19.63
CA SER A 697 -14.00 -66.28 19.67
C SER A 697 -13.18 -65.86 18.49
N SER A 698 -12.01 -65.48 18.85
CA SER A 698 -10.71 -66.06 18.54
C SER A 698 -10.23 -65.87 17.09
N SER A 699 -9.09 -65.59 16.83
CA SER A 699 -7.71 -65.84 17.23
C SER A 699 -6.80 -65.21 16.21
N SER A 700 -5.81 -64.59 16.65
CA SER A 700 -4.43 -65.02 16.84
C SER A 700 -3.54 -64.85 15.62
N HIS A 701 -2.54 -64.27 15.90
CA HIS A 701 -1.09 -64.52 15.93
C HIS A 701 -0.28 -63.65 14.97
N ASN A 702 0.63 -62.90 15.55
CA ASN A 702 2.08 -63.10 15.69
C ASN A 702 2.83 -62.90 14.39
N ASP A 703 3.96 -62.35 14.31
CA ASP A 703 5.07 -62.07 15.23
C ASP A 703 6.04 -61.11 14.57
N SER A 704 6.70 -60.35 15.40
CA SER A 704 8.15 -60.11 15.49
C SER A 704 8.92 -59.78 14.21
N SER A 705 9.88 -58.94 14.18
CA SER A 705 10.97 -58.59 15.08
C SER A 705 11.86 -57.54 14.42
N SER A 706 12.31 -56.62 15.23
CA SER A 706 13.70 -56.23 15.50
C SER A 706 14.61 -55.72 14.39
N GLY A 707 15.29 -54.65 14.78
CA GLY A 707 16.69 -54.36 14.50
C GLY A 707 16.94 -53.01 13.90
N ASP A 708 17.26 -51.98 14.64
CA ASP A 708 18.56 -51.60 15.20
C ASP A 708 19.51 -50.88 14.22
N GLY A 709 20.01 -49.70 14.69
CA GLY A 709 21.28 -49.12 14.26
C GLY A 709 21.14 -47.90 13.37
N GLY A 710 21.28 -46.63 13.79
CA GLY A 710 22.44 -46.01 14.40
C GLY A 710 23.00 -44.94 13.49
N ASN A 711 23.07 -43.74 13.98
CA ASN A 711 24.05 -42.66 13.70
C ASN A 711 24.33 -42.20 12.26
N ASP A 712 24.00 -40.97 11.90
CA ASP A 712 24.91 -39.77 12.06
C ASP A 712 24.08 -38.52 11.84
#